data_060c40d421df8be0b6b6f54756996400
#
_entry.id   060c40d421df8be0b6b6f54756996400
#
_cell.length_a   1.000
_cell.length_b   1.000
_cell.length_c   1.000
_cell.angle_alpha   90.00
_cell.angle_beta   90.00
_cell.angle_gamma   90.00
#
_symmetry.space_group_name_H-M   'P 1'
#
loop_
_entity.id
_entity.type
_entity.pdbx_description
1 polymer ?
#
loop_
_entity_poly.entity_id
_entity_poly.type
_entity_poly.pdbx_seq_one_letter_code
_entity_poly.pdbx_strand_id
1 'polypeptide(L)'
;MKGIALGTIVIDEDYTIVDFNEPVQKLIPAMAKNAKCYQALLGKDKPCSFCPVLRKEDCVVDVEQNNMESVVTIPLAGHKKQYVLTFLINAGRHEPSLNCLKFNLHASCITEPDKSEAAADYDLDQATGVYNMQAFIGRAQKLLDDNPHDSFNLIISDIKNFQLITATYGEAKAQALLRDVAQLTKECYTDGVVARYGVDQIVSLYKTPSLDTKIQISNRFNEYLQQTEIPNVIIKFGIYEDVDRGISVTHMCSKALLALNTIINDFRRIFAKYDDSTSQKQLKAQTYEAQFNDALANEEFVIWYQPKFNPYTEKIVGAEALVRWQTAKGIISPGEFLPVFESDGLIARLDSYVFQHVFAQQRKWLDDGQGLIPISVNVSRCSLFVHDIVERYKAIIDEYDLDPKYVPIEITESVALENLKIKPIADAFANQGFQLHMDDFGSGRSSLNGLNVLHFEAVKLDKSLIDFIGYKNGELVLSYTMALGKELGVQLVAEGVETASQLLFLKHNGCDIIQGFYYSKPLPVAEFEALLQAHGTANLKEELNQMLTNCAASSEPDTLYSHMPGGFFSYEAFGDEKILASNSYLWEMFGFDNEEDFMEHVHGSFKGIVSPEELDQVEESIAQQIKDHYREMDFVKYHIVRKDGTKVPVVDYGHLAHQDGKDIFYVFLYEEENQKQQ
;
A
#
# COMPACT_ATOMS: atom_id res chain seq x y z
N MET A 1 7.61 -12.88 24.82
CA MET A 1 6.29 -12.88 25.50
C MET A 1 6.21 -14.05 26.46
N LYS A 2 6.06 -13.84 27.77
CA LYS A 2 5.75 -14.91 28.69
C LYS A 2 4.30 -15.30 28.46
N GLY A 3 4.04 -16.57 28.13
CA GLY A 3 2.77 -17.04 27.60
C GLY A 3 1.58 -16.85 28.53
N ILE A 4 0.43 -16.55 27.95
CA ILE A 4 -0.87 -16.66 28.60
C ILE A 4 -1.21 -18.16 28.65
N ALA A 5 -1.53 -18.67 29.83
CA ALA A 5 -1.95 -20.05 30.02
C ALA A 5 -3.42 -20.13 30.40
N LEU A 6 -4.14 -21.10 29.85
CA LEU A 6 -5.54 -21.34 30.15
C LEU A 6 -5.65 -22.27 31.35
N GLY A 7 -6.19 -21.76 32.45
CA GLY A 7 -6.50 -22.57 33.63
C GLY A 7 -7.89 -23.22 33.47
N THR A 8 -7.99 -24.52 33.69
CA THR A 8 -9.25 -25.27 33.59
C THR A 8 -9.44 -26.16 34.82
N ILE A 9 -10.62 -26.10 35.46
CA ILE A 9 -11.03 -26.90 36.57
C ILE A 9 -12.38 -27.54 36.26
N VAL A 10 -12.51 -28.82 36.51
CA VAL A 10 -13.77 -29.56 36.42
C VAL A 10 -14.33 -29.76 37.83
N ILE A 11 -15.59 -29.35 38.05
CA ILE A 11 -16.28 -29.50 39.35
C ILE A 11 -17.62 -30.22 39.15
N ASP A 12 -18.10 -30.90 40.18
CA ASP A 12 -19.43 -31.53 40.21
C ASP A 12 -20.53 -30.63 40.79
N GLU A 13 -21.76 -31.11 40.85
CA GLU A 13 -22.93 -30.42 41.42
C GLU A 13 -22.74 -30.09 42.92
N ASP A 14 -21.89 -30.79 43.62
CA ASP A 14 -21.57 -30.60 45.02
C ASP A 14 -20.37 -29.68 45.23
N TYR A 15 -19.94 -28.97 44.17
CA TYR A 15 -18.80 -28.04 44.18
C TYR A 15 -17.46 -28.75 44.40
N THR A 16 -17.37 -30.08 44.20
CA THR A 16 -16.14 -30.85 44.39
C THR A 16 -15.31 -30.79 43.11
N ILE A 17 -14.01 -30.53 43.27
CA ILE A 17 -13.04 -30.54 42.18
C ILE A 17 -12.83 -31.97 41.70
N VAL A 18 -13.25 -32.27 40.48
CA VAL A 18 -13.08 -33.57 39.83
C VAL A 18 -11.73 -33.67 39.15
N ASP A 19 -11.35 -32.63 38.42
CA ASP A 19 -10.08 -32.57 37.71
C ASP A 19 -9.63 -31.11 37.45
N PHE A 20 -8.35 -30.90 37.11
CA PHE A 20 -7.77 -29.61 36.73
C PHE A 20 -6.50 -29.81 35.94
N ASN A 21 -6.13 -28.77 35.13
CA ASN A 21 -4.98 -28.81 34.26
C ASN A 21 -3.67 -28.34 34.97
N GLU A 22 -2.54 -28.57 34.30
CA GLU A 22 -1.20 -28.19 34.83
C GLU A 22 -1.02 -26.70 35.12
N PRO A 23 -1.53 -25.75 34.29
CA PRO A 23 -1.50 -24.33 34.62
C PRO A 23 -2.16 -23.98 35.97
N VAL A 24 -3.27 -24.60 36.27
CA VAL A 24 -3.95 -24.42 37.58
C VAL A 24 -3.10 -24.98 38.73
N GLN A 25 -2.49 -26.14 38.53
CA GLN A 25 -1.60 -26.72 39.54
C GLN A 25 -0.39 -25.83 39.83
N LYS A 26 0.16 -25.18 38.82
CA LYS A 26 1.27 -24.23 38.98
C LYS A 26 0.85 -22.96 39.70
N LEU A 27 -0.37 -22.48 39.44
CA LEU A 27 -0.91 -21.26 40.03
C LEU A 27 -1.32 -21.47 41.48
N ILE A 28 -1.94 -22.62 41.79
CA ILE A 28 -2.43 -22.98 43.11
C ILE A 28 -1.82 -24.36 43.51
N PRO A 29 -0.59 -24.38 44.03
CA PRO A 29 0.11 -25.64 44.35
C PRO A 29 -0.65 -26.54 45.35
N ALA A 30 -1.50 -25.95 46.20
CA ALA A 30 -2.32 -26.65 47.16
C ALA A 30 -3.63 -27.23 46.59
N MET A 31 -3.88 -27.06 45.25
CA MET A 31 -5.06 -27.60 44.60
C MET A 31 -5.08 -29.13 44.69
N ALA A 32 -6.22 -29.67 45.13
CA ALA A 32 -6.39 -31.12 45.26
C ALA A 32 -7.74 -31.57 44.68
N LYS A 33 -7.75 -32.72 44.01
CA LYS A 33 -8.99 -33.42 43.65
C LYS A 33 -9.78 -33.77 44.92
N ASN A 34 -11.08 -33.76 44.81
CA ASN A 34 -12.04 -33.95 45.90
C ASN A 34 -12.12 -32.80 46.96
N ALA A 35 -11.39 -31.68 46.74
CA ALA A 35 -11.55 -30.48 47.53
C ALA A 35 -12.77 -29.69 47.06
N LYS A 36 -13.36 -28.86 47.92
CA LYS A 36 -14.46 -27.93 47.54
C LYS A 36 -13.87 -26.73 46.79
N CYS A 37 -14.40 -26.39 45.60
CA CYS A 37 -13.85 -25.36 44.73
C CYS A 37 -13.83 -23.97 45.44
N TYR A 38 -14.84 -23.63 46.22
CA TYR A 38 -14.91 -22.36 46.92
C TYR A 38 -13.87 -22.23 48.05
N GLN A 39 -13.45 -23.37 48.65
CA GLN A 39 -12.35 -23.40 49.61
C GLN A 39 -11.00 -23.31 48.93
N ALA A 40 -10.80 -24.12 47.88
CA ALA A 40 -9.51 -24.23 47.19
C ALA A 40 -9.17 -22.97 46.36
N LEU A 41 -10.15 -22.35 45.75
CA LEU A 41 -9.96 -21.16 44.90
C LEU A 41 -10.01 -19.84 45.67
N LEU A 42 -10.96 -19.72 46.62
CA LEU A 42 -11.31 -18.45 47.25
C LEU A 42 -11.14 -18.43 48.77
N GLY A 43 -10.73 -19.52 49.37
CA GLY A 43 -10.56 -19.63 50.83
C GLY A 43 -11.86 -19.45 51.62
N LYS A 44 -13.03 -19.71 51.01
CA LYS A 44 -14.37 -19.49 51.63
C LYS A 44 -14.93 -20.79 52.21
N ASP A 45 -15.72 -20.66 53.27
CA ASP A 45 -16.36 -21.80 53.92
C ASP A 45 -17.73 -22.16 53.29
N LYS A 46 -18.23 -21.35 52.34
CA LYS A 46 -19.53 -21.54 51.69
C LYS A 46 -19.40 -21.28 50.20
N PRO A 47 -20.27 -21.90 49.36
CA PRO A 47 -20.32 -21.63 47.94
C PRO A 47 -20.49 -20.13 47.62
N CYS A 48 -19.90 -19.67 46.54
CA CYS A 48 -19.94 -18.26 46.09
C CYS A 48 -21.38 -17.87 45.75
N SER A 49 -21.82 -16.68 46.15
CA SER A 49 -23.18 -16.14 45.84
C SER A 49 -23.41 -15.97 44.34
N PHE A 50 -22.34 -15.88 43.57
CA PHE A 50 -22.34 -15.77 42.11
C PHE A 50 -21.98 -17.10 41.39
N CYS A 51 -21.96 -18.22 42.11
CA CYS A 51 -21.52 -19.50 41.56
C CYS A 51 -22.44 -19.98 40.44
N PRO A 52 -21.91 -20.28 39.25
CA PRO A 52 -22.69 -20.76 38.11
C PRO A 52 -23.44 -22.05 38.39
N VAL A 53 -22.86 -22.93 39.21
CA VAL A 53 -23.51 -24.18 39.65
C VAL A 53 -24.78 -23.92 40.46
N LEU A 54 -24.83 -22.85 41.27
CA LEU A 54 -26.00 -22.45 42.01
C LEU A 54 -27.13 -21.90 41.12
N ARG A 55 -26.77 -21.19 40.05
CA ARG A 55 -27.73 -20.50 39.20
C ARG A 55 -28.38 -21.40 38.16
N LYS A 56 -27.82 -22.58 37.91
CA LYS A 56 -28.24 -23.51 36.84
C LYS A 56 -28.31 -22.89 35.43
N GLU A 57 -27.60 -21.80 35.25
CA GLU A 57 -27.55 -21.04 34.00
C GLU A 57 -26.15 -21.06 33.43
N ASP A 58 -26.03 -21.01 32.11
CA ASP A 58 -24.77 -20.78 31.41
C ASP A 58 -24.35 -19.31 31.65
N CYS A 59 -23.47 -19.08 32.62
CA CYS A 59 -23.08 -17.73 33.03
C CYS A 59 -21.61 -17.48 32.80
N VAL A 60 -21.30 -16.35 32.13
CA VAL A 60 -20.04 -15.65 32.27
C VAL A 60 -20.15 -14.77 33.51
N VAL A 61 -19.34 -15.04 34.52
CA VAL A 61 -19.31 -14.21 35.74
C VAL A 61 -18.00 -13.50 35.80
N ASP A 62 -18.01 -12.17 35.70
CA ASP A 62 -16.86 -11.32 35.99
C ASP A 62 -16.64 -11.31 37.51
N VAL A 63 -15.48 -11.82 37.93
CA VAL A 63 -15.15 -11.86 39.37
C VAL A 63 -13.88 -11.00 39.58
N GLU A 64 -14.07 -9.80 40.07
CA GLU A 64 -12.99 -8.88 40.45
C GLU A 64 -12.30 -9.20 41.76
N GLN A 65 -12.32 -10.42 42.27
CA GLN A 65 -11.62 -10.79 43.50
C GLN A 65 -10.50 -11.81 43.26
N ASN A 66 -9.31 -11.49 43.73
CA ASN A 66 -8.11 -12.32 43.71
C ASN A 66 -7.51 -12.61 42.32
N ASN A 67 -7.43 -11.59 41.42
CA ASN A 67 -6.80 -11.73 40.10
C ASN A 67 -7.46 -12.74 39.15
N MET A 68 -8.72 -13.08 39.34
CA MET A 68 -9.53 -13.84 38.36
C MET A 68 -10.52 -12.93 37.67
N GLU A 69 -10.29 -12.66 36.38
CA GLU A 69 -11.11 -11.70 35.62
C GLU A 69 -12.33 -12.32 34.93
N SER A 70 -12.36 -13.63 34.70
CA SER A 70 -13.55 -14.31 34.15
C SER A 70 -13.56 -15.80 34.45
N VAL A 71 -14.73 -16.33 34.78
CA VAL A 71 -15.00 -17.75 34.92
C VAL A 71 -16.07 -18.14 33.92
N VAL A 72 -15.74 -18.97 32.96
CA VAL A 72 -16.68 -19.57 32.02
C VAL A 72 -17.04 -20.97 32.51
N THR A 73 -18.31 -21.26 32.67
CA THR A 73 -18.80 -22.57 33.11
C THR A 73 -19.44 -23.30 31.97
N ILE A 74 -18.98 -24.51 31.69
CA ILE A 74 -19.52 -25.36 30.62
C ILE A 74 -20.01 -26.66 31.29
N PRO A 75 -21.30 -27.04 31.17
CA PRO A 75 -21.77 -28.35 31.61
C PRO A 75 -21.20 -29.42 30.68
N LEU A 76 -20.66 -30.52 31.29
CA LEU A 76 -20.21 -31.70 30.55
C LEU A 76 -21.35 -32.70 30.38
N ALA A 77 -21.59 -33.15 29.16
CA ALA A 77 -22.59 -34.17 28.85
C ALA A 77 -22.12 -35.55 29.31
N GLY A 78 -22.94 -36.27 30.09
CA GLY A 78 -22.76 -37.66 30.51
C GLY A 78 -22.46 -37.82 32.01
N HIS A 79 -23.22 -38.66 32.70
CA HIS A 79 -23.12 -39.16 34.10
C HIS A 79 -22.70 -38.14 35.17
N LYS A 80 -23.66 -37.61 35.90
CA LYS A 80 -23.62 -36.53 36.91
C LYS A 80 -23.18 -35.19 36.29
N LYS A 81 -23.99 -34.19 36.43
CA LYS A 81 -23.70 -32.84 35.94
C LYS A 81 -22.36 -32.39 36.45
N GLN A 82 -21.44 -32.20 35.49
CA GLN A 82 -20.12 -31.65 35.75
C GLN A 82 -19.99 -30.32 35.02
N TYR A 83 -19.30 -29.36 35.61
CA TYR A 83 -19.10 -28.02 35.08
C TYR A 83 -17.61 -27.77 34.88
N VAL A 84 -17.22 -27.17 33.75
CA VAL A 84 -15.84 -26.77 33.46
C VAL A 84 -15.72 -25.27 33.73
N LEU A 85 -14.86 -24.90 34.67
CA LEU A 85 -14.47 -23.50 34.89
C LEU A 85 -13.17 -23.25 34.15
N THR A 86 -13.18 -22.27 33.27
CA THR A 86 -12.01 -21.87 32.48
C THR A 86 -11.64 -20.42 32.80
N PHE A 87 -10.36 -20.14 33.03
CA PHE A 87 -9.83 -18.82 33.31
C PHE A 87 -8.46 -18.61 32.71
N LEU A 88 -8.09 -17.37 32.43
CA LEU A 88 -6.81 -17.00 31.86
C LEU A 88 -5.77 -16.70 32.93
N ILE A 89 -4.59 -17.28 32.78
CA ILE A 89 -3.44 -17.08 33.65
C ILE A 89 -2.39 -16.28 32.90
N ASN A 90 -2.11 -15.04 33.31
CA ASN A 90 -1.03 -14.23 32.74
C ASN A 90 0.28 -14.46 33.53
N ALA A 91 1.23 -15.17 32.91
CA ALA A 91 2.50 -15.53 33.54
C ALA A 91 3.54 -14.39 33.59
N GLY A 92 3.20 -13.17 33.18
CA GLY A 92 4.15 -12.07 32.94
C GLY A 92 4.32 -11.04 34.05
N ARG A 93 3.50 -11.02 35.12
CA ARG A 93 3.65 -10.12 36.29
C ARG A 93 3.97 -10.91 37.56
N HIS A 94 4.72 -10.30 38.48
CA HIS A 94 5.07 -10.90 39.76
C HIS A 94 3.85 -11.15 40.67
N GLU A 95 2.67 -10.71 40.25
CA GLU A 95 1.36 -11.07 40.79
C GLU A 95 0.51 -11.59 39.63
N PRO A 96 -0.15 -12.74 39.74
CA PRO A 96 -0.99 -13.26 38.67
C PRO A 96 -2.24 -12.39 38.53
N SER A 97 -2.32 -11.60 37.49
CA SER A 97 -3.52 -10.92 37.09
C SER A 97 -4.18 -11.69 35.94
N LEU A 98 -5.44 -11.98 36.04
CA LEU A 98 -6.25 -12.60 35.02
C LEU A 98 -6.87 -11.50 34.16
N ASN A 99 -6.46 -11.39 32.89
CA ASN A 99 -7.08 -10.50 31.90
C ASN A 99 -8.08 -11.27 31.06
N CYS A 100 -9.27 -10.71 30.95
CA CYS A 100 -10.39 -11.29 30.26
C CYS A 100 -10.19 -11.30 28.73
N LEU A 101 -10.20 -12.49 28.13
CA LEU A 101 -10.51 -12.65 26.72
C LEU A 101 -11.99 -13.07 26.62
N LYS A 102 -12.83 -12.22 26.01
CA LYS A 102 -14.20 -12.57 25.68
C LYS A 102 -14.20 -13.63 24.59
N PHE A 103 -14.25 -14.89 24.96
CA PHE A 103 -14.64 -15.95 24.04
C PHE A 103 -16.14 -16.14 24.16
N ASN A 104 -16.88 -15.79 23.10
CA ASN A 104 -18.26 -16.24 22.93
C ASN A 104 -18.24 -17.72 22.54
N LEU A 105 -18.07 -18.62 23.50
CA LEU A 105 -18.31 -20.05 23.35
C LEU A 105 -19.75 -20.32 23.78
N HIS A 106 -20.68 -20.33 22.82
CA HIS A 106 -21.97 -20.95 23.01
C HIS A 106 -21.79 -22.46 23.09
N ALA A 107 -21.74 -23.00 24.29
CA ALA A 107 -21.84 -24.43 24.52
C ALA A 107 -23.32 -24.83 24.60
N SER A 108 -23.77 -25.59 23.65
CA SER A 108 -25.11 -26.15 23.61
C SER A 108 -25.18 -27.48 24.35
N CYS A 109 -26.06 -27.55 25.34
CA CYS A 109 -26.52 -28.81 25.89
C CYS A 109 -27.30 -29.60 24.84
N ILE A 110 -26.81 -30.78 24.43
CA ILE A 110 -27.63 -31.77 23.75
C ILE A 110 -28.33 -32.60 24.84
N THR A 111 -29.50 -32.21 25.24
CA THR A 111 -30.50 -33.12 25.79
C THR A 111 -31.51 -33.41 24.69
N GLU A 112 -31.81 -34.68 24.40
CA GLU A 112 -32.95 -35.00 23.54
C GLU A 112 -34.19 -34.33 24.09
N PRO A 113 -34.91 -33.49 23.32
CA PRO A 113 -36.11 -32.84 23.83
C PRO A 113 -37.28 -33.81 23.79
N ASP A 114 -37.94 -33.92 24.91
CA ASP A 114 -39.34 -34.38 24.94
C ASP A 114 -40.17 -33.45 24.04
N LYS A 115 -40.92 -34.04 23.09
CA LYS A 115 -41.69 -33.33 22.09
C LYS A 115 -42.85 -32.61 22.76
N SER A 116 -42.71 -31.33 23.10
CA SER A 116 -43.82 -30.44 23.44
C SER A 116 -43.58 -29.05 22.86
N GLU A 117 -44.62 -28.32 22.55
CA GLU A 117 -44.70 -27.05 21.82
C GLU A 117 -43.86 -25.86 22.38
N ALA A 118 -43.13 -26.07 23.49
CA ALA A 118 -42.22 -25.08 24.09
C ALA A 118 -40.84 -25.02 23.41
N ALA A 119 -40.48 -25.96 22.51
CA ALA A 119 -39.17 -26.01 21.87
C ALA A 119 -38.94 -24.95 20.79
N ALA A 120 -40.00 -24.30 20.27
CA ALA A 120 -39.91 -23.33 19.19
C ALA A 120 -39.24 -21.99 19.59
N ASP A 121 -39.35 -21.63 20.89
CA ASP A 121 -38.86 -20.33 21.40
C ASP A 121 -37.34 -20.33 21.69
N TYR A 122 -36.75 -21.50 21.91
CA TYR A 122 -35.30 -21.67 22.13
C TYR A 122 -34.46 -21.62 20.87
N ASP A 123 -35.06 -21.82 19.68
CA ASP A 123 -34.37 -21.81 18.41
C ASP A 123 -34.12 -20.40 17.85
N LEU A 124 -34.82 -19.38 18.37
CA LEU A 124 -34.78 -18.01 17.89
C LEU A 124 -33.82 -17.13 18.72
N ASP A 125 -33.13 -16.21 18.06
CA ASP A 125 -32.47 -15.08 18.70
C ASP A 125 -33.52 -14.02 19.08
N GLN A 126 -33.65 -13.71 20.35
CA GLN A 126 -34.70 -12.82 20.89
C GLN A 126 -34.56 -11.38 20.37
N ALA A 127 -33.37 -10.93 20.04
CA ALA A 127 -33.13 -9.56 19.58
C ALA A 127 -33.56 -9.37 18.12
N THR A 128 -33.34 -10.38 17.27
CA THR A 128 -33.55 -10.28 15.81
C THR A 128 -34.77 -11.06 15.31
N GLY A 129 -35.24 -12.07 16.06
CA GLY A 129 -36.36 -12.92 15.65
C GLY A 129 -36.05 -13.92 14.53
N VAL A 130 -34.76 -14.03 14.11
CA VAL A 130 -34.27 -15.12 13.23
C VAL A 130 -33.66 -16.22 14.09
N TYR A 131 -33.21 -17.32 13.49
CA TYR A 131 -32.63 -18.41 14.26
C TYR A 131 -31.34 -17.99 14.98
N ASN A 132 -31.04 -18.65 16.11
CA ASN A 132 -29.72 -18.62 16.70
C ASN A 132 -28.77 -19.55 15.91
N MET A 133 -27.45 -19.46 16.16
CA MET A 133 -26.45 -20.26 15.43
C MET A 133 -26.62 -21.77 15.58
N GLN A 134 -27.09 -22.24 16.74
CA GLN A 134 -27.28 -23.64 16.98
C GLN A 134 -28.41 -24.23 16.11
N ALA A 135 -29.56 -23.56 16.11
CA ALA A 135 -30.69 -23.91 15.27
C ALA A 135 -30.33 -23.78 13.78
N PHE A 136 -29.53 -22.75 13.42
CA PHE A 136 -29.04 -22.56 12.05
C PHE A 136 -28.24 -23.78 11.54
N ILE A 137 -27.25 -24.24 12.30
CA ILE A 137 -26.40 -25.36 11.89
C ILE A 137 -27.25 -26.61 11.57
N GLY A 138 -28.15 -26.97 12.49
CA GLY A 138 -29.01 -28.15 12.29
C GLY A 138 -30.00 -28.01 11.14
N ARG A 139 -30.63 -26.83 11.00
CA ARG A 139 -31.59 -26.55 9.92
C ARG A 139 -30.92 -26.40 8.56
N ALA A 140 -29.74 -25.77 8.50
CA ALA A 140 -28.93 -25.63 7.29
C ALA A 140 -28.45 -27.01 6.80
N GLN A 141 -27.96 -27.86 7.70
CA GLN A 141 -27.59 -29.21 7.34
C GLN A 141 -28.78 -29.99 6.77
N LYS A 142 -29.93 -29.94 7.46
CA LYS A 142 -31.16 -30.60 6.98
C LYS A 142 -31.60 -30.04 5.63
N LEU A 143 -31.54 -28.74 5.41
CA LEU A 143 -31.90 -28.14 4.10
C LEU A 143 -31.01 -28.66 2.97
N LEU A 144 -29.69 -28.82 3.23
CA LEU A 144 -28.75 -29.41 2.27
C LEU A 144 -29.07 -30.90 2.00
N ASP A 145 -29.37 -31.67 3.05
CA ASP A 145 -29.67 -33.11 2.94
C ASP A 145 -31.00 -33.40 2.20
N ASP A 146 -32.00 -32.56 2.46
CA ASP A 146 -33.33 -32.66 1.82
C ASP A 146 -33.30 -32.26 0.32
N ASN A 147 -32.25 -31.53 -0.12
CA ASN A 147 -32.13 -31.04 -1.51
C ASN A 147 -30.77 -31.41 -2.15
N PRO A 148 -30.48 -32.71 -2.38
CA PRO A 148 -29.13 -33.17 -2.74
C PRO A 148 -28.64 -32.70 -4.10
N HIS A 149 -29.51 -32.26 -5.00
CA HIS A 149 -29.16 -31.85 -6.37
C HIS A 149 -29.15 -30.35 -6.57
N ASP A 150 -29.54 -29.56 -5.56
CA ASP A 150 -29.62 -28.13 -5.67
C ASP A 150 -28.30 -27.47 -5.25
N SER A 151 -27.93 -26.36 -5.89
CA SER A 151 -26.82 -25.53 -5.48
C SER A 151 -27.25 -24.50 -4.44
N PHE A 152 -26.41 -24.31 -3.43
CA PHE A 152 -26.67 -23.40 -2.33
C PHE A 152 -25.52 -22.40 -2.15
N ASN A 153 -25.88 -21.19 -1.73
CA ASN A 153 -24.93 -20.15 -1.32
C ASN A 153 -25.09 -19.86 0.17
N LEU A 154 -23.95 -19.65 0.83
CA LEU A 154 -23.92 -19.16 2.21
C LEU A 154 -23.38 -17.74 2.23
N ILE A 155 -24.14 -16.82 2.84
CA ILE A 155 -23.76 -15.42 2.99
C ILE A 155 -23.68 -15.06 4.46
N ILE A 156 -22.64 -14.29 4.83
CA ILE A 156 -22.58 -13.55 6.07
C ILE A 156 -22.62 -12.07 5.72
N SER A 157 -23.58 -11.34 6.29
CA SER A 157 -23.68 -9.89 6.20
C SER A 157 -23.22 -9.24 7.50
N ASP A 158 -22.59 -8.07 7.39
CA ASP A 158 -22.03 -7.30 8.51
C ASP A 158 -22.45 -5.83 8.39
N ILE A 159 -22.92 -5.25 9.49
CA ILE A 159 -23.29 -3.82 9.56
C ILE A 159 -22.04 -3.05 9.98
N LYS A 160 -21.41 -2.36 9.01
CA LYS A 160 -20.17 -1.61 9.25
C LYS A 160 -20.33 -0.57 10.35
N ASN A 161 -19.34 -0.51 11.26
CA ASN A 161 -19.29 0.46 12.36
C ASN A 161 -20.49 0.37 13.33
N PHE A 162 -21.07 -0.80 13.53
CA PHE A 162 -22.24 -1.01 14.38
C PHE A 162 -22.05 -0.45 15.80
N GLN A 163 -20.86 -0.58 16.37
CA GLN A 163 -20.53 0.01 17.67
C GLN A 163 -20.60 1.54 17.65
N LEU A 164 -20.16 2.19 16.58
CA LEU A 164 -20.27 3.64 16.42
C LEU A 164 -21.74 4.07 16.26
N ILE A 165 -22.53 3.30 15.51
CA ILE A 165 -23.99 3.51 15.39
C ILE A 165 -24.63 3.40 16.77
N THR A 166 -24.28 2.38 17.55
CA THR A 166 -24.78 2.20 18.93
C THR A 166 -24.41 3.37 19.82
N ALA A 167 -23.17 3.84 19.76
CA ALA A 167 -22.69 4.97 20.55
C ALA A 167 -23.36 6.30 20.15
N THR A 168 -23.65 6.49 18.86
CA THR A 168 -24.19 7.76 18.33
C THR A 168 -25.71 7.84 18.42
N TYR A 169 -26.42 6.75 18.09
CA TYR A 169 -27.90 6.74 17.99
C TYR A 169 -28.60 5.98 19.11
N GLY A 170 -27.84 5.35 20.00
CA GLY A 170 -28.33 4.55 21.12
C GLY A 170 -28.59 3.09 20.77
N GLU A 171 -28.53 2.23 21.80
CA GLU A 171 -28.66 0.77 21.65
C GLU A 171 -30.00 0.34 21.02
N ALA A 172 -31.13 0.99 21.42
CA ALA A 172 -32.45 0.66 20.91
C ALA A 172 -32.56 0.81 19.37
N LYS A 173 -32.03 1.90 18.80
CA LYS A 173 -32.00 2.12 17.34
C LYS A 173 -31.07 1.19 16.63
N ALA A 174 -29.88 0.90 17.20
CA ALA A 174 -28.93 -0.05 16.62
C ALA A 174 -29.51 -1.48 16.59
N GLN A 175 -30.18 -1.92 17.66
CA GLN A 175 -30.86 -3.22 17.72
C GLN A 175 -32.07 -3.27 16.77
N ALA A 176 -32.81 -2.19 16.59
CA ALA A 176 -33.86 -2.10 15.59
C ALA A 176 -33.31 -2.28 14.17
N LEU A 177 -32.23 -1.58 13.82
CA LEU A 177 -31.55 -1.73 12.54
C LEU A 177 -31.11 -3.19 12.28
N LEU A 178 -30.50 -3.83 13.28
CA LEU A 178 -30.07 -5.23 13.16
C LEU A 178 -31.24 -6.18 12.93
N ARG A 179 -32.35 -5.94 13.66
CA ARG A 179 -33.60 -6.71 13.51
C ARG A 179 -34.18 -6.55 12.11
N ASP A 180 -34.25 -5.31 11.62
CA ASP A 180 -34.80 -5.03 10.30
C ASP A 180 -33.95 -5.68 9.19
N VAL A 181 -32.62 -5.61 9.30
CA VAL A 181 -31.71 -6.28 8.36
C VAL A 181 -31.90 -7.81 8.40
N ALA A 182 -32.04 -8.39 9.59
CA ALA A 182 -32.30 -9.82 9.75
C ALA A 182 -33.63 -10.23 9.13
N GLN A 183 -34.69 -9.45 9.37
CA GLN A 183 -36.04 -9.71 8.84
C GLN A 183 -36.06 -9.52 7.31
N LEU A 184 -35.44 -8.47 6.78
CA LEU A 184 -35.28 -8.24 5.35
C LEU A 184 -34.52 -9.40 4.68
N THR A 185 -33.46 -9.90 5.31
CA THR A 185 -32.72 -11.08 4.84
C THR A 185 -33.66 -12.30 4.78
N LYS A 186 -34.45 -12.56 5.83
CA LYS A 186 -35.39 -13.67 5.87
C LYS A 186 -36.47 -13.58 4.78
N GLU A 187 -36.97 -12.37 4.52
CA GLU A 187 -37.96 -12.13 3.47
C GLU A 187 -37.40 -12.28 2.06
N CYS A 188 -36.12 -11.91 1.86
CA CYS A 188 -35.44 -12.07 0.58
C CYS A 188 -35.08 -13.52 0.25
N TYR A 189 -34.90 -14.37 1.27
CA TYR A 189 -34.45 -15.76 1.12
C TYR A 189 -35.49 -16.74 1.72
N THR A 190 -36.69 -16.74 1.17
CA THR A 190 -37.84 -17.52 1.68
C THR A 190 -37.61 -19.04 1.75
N ASP A 191 -36.79 -19.58 0.84
CA ASP A 191 -36.42 -21.01 0.78
C ASP A 191 -35.10 -21.31 1.50
N GLY A 192 -34.65 -20.41 2.36
CA GLY A 192 -33.39 -20.48 3.08
C GLY A 192 -33.54 -20.56 4.58
N VAL A 193 -32.41 -20.66 5.25
CA VAL A 193 -32.28 -20.55 6.71
C VAL A 193 -31.46 -19.30 7.03
N VAL A 194 -32.00 -18.45 7.94
CA VAL A 194 -31.37 -17.20 8.35
C VAL A 194 -31.19 -17.18 9.85
N ALA A 195 -30.03 -16.78 10.31
CA ALA A 195 -29.71 -16.70 11.72
C ALA A 195 -28.81 -15.50 12.07
N ARG A 196 -28.80 -15.15 13.34
CA ARG A 196 -27.80 -14.23 13.90
C ARG A 196 -26.47 -14.96 14.05
N TYR A 197 -25.39 -14.42 13.44
CA TYR A 197 -24.04 -15.00 13.50
C TYR A 197 -23.20 -14.39 14.61
N GLY A 198 -23.20 -13.07 14.73
CA GLY A 198 -22.40 -12.31 15.71
C GLY A 198 -23.18 -11.19 16.35
N VAL A 199 -22.47 -10.17 16.83
CA VAL A 199 -23.07 -8.99 17.47
C VAL A 199 -23.88 -8.18 16.44
N ASP A 200 -23.33 -8.02 15.24
CA ASP A 200 -23.78 -7.18 14.14
C ASP A 200 -23.84 -7.94 12.80
N GLN A 201 -23.81 -9.28 12.86
CA GLN A 201 -23.71 -10.15 11.69
C GLN A 201 -24.91 -11.09 11.58
N ILE A 202 -25.40 -11.26 10.35
CA ILE A 202 -26.45 -12.19 10.00
C ILE A 202 -25.89 -13.22 8.99
N VAL A 203 -26.17 -14.49 9.22
CA VAL A 203 -25.83 -15.59 8.30
C VAL A 203 -27.09 -16.11 7.62
N SER A 204 -26.95 -16.46 6.34
CA SER A 204 -28.03 -17.09 5.57
C SER A 204 -27.47 -18.19 4.65
N LEU A 205 -28.19 -19.33 4.58
CA LEU A 205 -28.00 -20.39 3.60
C LEU A 205 -29.25 -20.49 2.74
N TYR A 206 -29.13 -20.39 1.44
CA TYR A 206 -30.26 -20.41 0.52
C TYR A 206 -29.87 -20.97 -0.83
N LYS A 207 -30.86 -21.46 -1.57
CA LYS A 207 -30.68 -21.98 -2.91
C LYS A 207 -30.15 -20.89 -3.84
N THR A 208 -29.16 -21.22 -4.69
CA THR A 208 -28.52 -20.27 -5.59
C THR A 208 -29.56 -19.53 -6.44
N PRO A 209 -29.73 -18.22 -6.31
CA PRO A 209 -30.79 -17.46 -6.98
C PRO A 209 -30.41 -17.16 -8.43
N SER A 210 -31.43 -16.97 -9.27
CA SER A 210 -31.26 -16.46 -10.62
C SER A 210 -30.69 -15.01 -10.60
N LEU A 211 -30.20 -14.54 -11.73
CA LEU A 211 -29.69 -13.16 -11.85
C LEU A 211 -30.79 -12.13 -11.53
N ASP A 212 -32.01 -12.36 -12.02
CA ASP A 212 -33.16 -11.47 -11.75
C ASP A 212 -33.48 -11.39 -10.25
N THR A 213 -33.43 -12.54 -9.57
CA THR A 213 -33.64 -12.60 -8.10
C THR A 213 -32.54 -11.85 -7.36
N LYS A 214 -31.25 -11.98 -7.79
CA LYS A 214 -30.14 -11.22 -7.19
C LYS A 214 -30.35 -9.70 -7.32
N ILE A 215 -30.83 -9.24 -8.48
CA ILE A 215 -31.13 -7.81 -8.72
C ILE A 215 -32.29 -7.36 -7.81
N GLN A 216 -33.36 -8.15 -7.70
CA GLN A 216 -34.49 -7.82 -6.81
C GLN A 216 -34.07 -7.71 -5.34
N ILE A 217 -33.24 -8.63 -4.86
CA ILE A 217 -32.71 -8.61 -3.50
C ILE A 217 -31.87 -7.35 -3.29
N SER A 218 -30.97 -7.04 -4.22
CA SER A 218 -30.13 -5.83 -4.14
C SER A 218 -30.99 -4.56 -4.07
N ASN A 219 -32.03 -4.46 -4.90
CA ASN A 219 -32.93 -3.31 -4.91
C ASN A 219 -33.68 -3.17 -3.57
N ARG A 220 -34.18 -4.26 -2.98
CA ARG A 220 -34.86 -4.24 -1.68
C ARG A 220 -33.94 -3.76 -0.56
N PHE A 221 -32.68 -4.20 -0.53
CA PHE A 221 -31.69 -3.71 0.44
C PHE A 221 -31.41 -2.22 0.23
N ASN A 222 -31.25 -1.77 -1.01
CA ASN A 222 -31.01 -0.36 -1.32
C ASN A 222 -32.21 0.51 -0.92
N GLU A 223 -33.44 0.08 -1.20
CA GLU A 223 -34.67 0.78 -0.78
C GLU A 223 -34.74 0.91 0.73
N TYR A 224 -34.46 -0.16 1.48
CA TYR A 224 -34.42 -0.13 2.94
C TYR A 224 -33.35 0.85 3.44
N LEU A 225 -32.13 0.81 2.90
CA LEU A 225 -31.04 1.69 3.30
C LEU A 225 -31.32 3.18 3.03
N GLN A 226 -32.11 3.49 1.99
CA GLN A 226 -32.55 4.87 1.71
C GLN A 226 -33.63 5.37 2.68
N GLN A 227 -34.40 4.47 3.28
CA GLN A 227 -35.54 4.79 4.16
C GLN A 227 -35.18 4.75 5.64
N THR A 228 -34.03 4.15 6.01
CA THR A 228 -33.61 4.07 7.42
C THR A 228 -33.34 5.44 8.03
N GLU A 229 -33.72 5.62 9.30
CA GLU A 229 -33.46 6.86 10.06
C GLU A 229 -31.97 7.09 10.35
N ILE A 230 -31.12 6.07 10.21
CA ILE A 230 -29.67 6.15 10.43
C ILE A 230 -28.99 6.41 9.08
N PRO A 231 -28.38 7.59 8.89
CA PRO A 231 -27.76 7.92 7.61
C PRO A 231 -26.47 7.10 7.38
N ASN A 232 -26.17 6.85 6.11
CA ASN A 232 -24.92 6.22 5.67
C ASN A 232 -24.64 4.82 6.26
N VAL A 233 -25.69 4.03 6.49
CA VAL A 233 -25.54 2.63 6.88
C VAL A 233 -24.95 1.86 5.70
N ILE A 234 -23.88 1.11 5.97
CA ILE A 234 -23.22 0.24 4.99
C ILE A 234 -23.32 -1.20 5.49
N ILE A 235 -23.86 -2.09 4.65
CA ILE A 235 -23.89 -3.53 4.90
C ILE A 235 -22.90 -4.19 3.93
N LYS A 236 -22.03 -5.03 4.44
CA LYS A 236 -21.05 -5.80 3.66
C LYS A 236 -21.41 -7.27 3.66
N PHE A 237 -21.08 -7.96 2.57
CA PHE A 237 -21.46 -9.35 2.35
C PHE A 237 -20.26 -10.20 2.00
N GLY A 238 -20.01 -11.25 2.77
CA GLY A 238 -19.08 -12.33 2.44
C GLY A 238 -19.87 -13.54 1.94
N ILE A 239 -19.53 -14.03 0.77
CA ILE A 239 -20.32 -15.02 0.03
C ILE A 239 -19.47 -16.27 -0.21
N TYR A 240 -19.96 -17.44 0.20
CA TYR A 240 -19.47 -18.73 -0.23
C TYR A 240 -20.50 -19.33 -1.21
N GLU A 241 -20.19 -19.23 -2.52
CA GLU A 241 -21.06 -19.74 -3.58
C GLU A 241 -20.85 -21.25 -3.77
N ASP A 242 -21.90 -21.95 -4.22
CA ASP A 242 -21.88 -23.39 -4.53
C ASP A 242 -21.23 -24.21 -3.41
N VAL A 243 -21.83 -24.14 -2.20
CA VAL A 243 -21.24 -24.72 -1.00
C VAL A 243 -20.87 -26.19 -1.16
N ASP A 244 -19.65 -26.54 -0.77
CA ASP A 244 -19.18 -27.92 -0.74
C ASP A 244 -19.88 -28.69 0.41
N ARG A 245 -20.66 -29.68 0.05
CA ARG A 245 -21.43 -30.53 0.99
C ARG A 245 -20.54 -31.47 1.80
N GLY A 246 -19.28 -31.68 1.39
CA GLY A 246 -18.30 -32.51 2.09
C GLY A 246 -17.74 -31.86 3.37
N ILE A 247 -18.03 -30.58 3.62
CA ILE A 247 -17.59 -29.85 4.81
C ILE A 247 -18.76 -29.48 5.73
N SER A 248 -18.50 -29.27 7.01
CA SER A 248 -19.54 -28.88 7.97
C SER A 248 -20.06 -27.46 7.69
N VAL A 249 -21.33 -27.20 8.07
CA VAL A 249 -21.97 -25.86 7.97
C VAL A 249 -21.12 -24.80 8.68
N THR A 250 -20.52 -25.13 9.81
CA THR A 250 -19.61 -24.22 10.53
C THR A 250 -18.39 -23.83 9.67
N HIS A 251 -17.84 -24.79 8.94
CA HIS A 251 -16.72 -24.54 8.03
C HIS A 251 -17.16 -23.70 6.81
N MET A 252 -18.38 -23.92 6.30
CA MET A 252 -18.97 -23.06 5.26
C MET A 252 -19.10 -21.61 5.74
N CYS A 253 -19.56 -21.40 6.99
CA CYS A 253 -19.61 -20.07 7.62
C CYS A 253 -18.21 -19.44 7.70
N SER A 254 -17.19 -20.22 8.10
CA SER A 254 -15.83 -19.72 8.15
C SER A 254 -15.33 -19.22 6.79
N LYS A 255 -15.65 -19.94 5.69
CA LYS A 255 -15.31 -19.53 4.32
C LYS A 255 -15.98 -18.22 3.93
N ALA A 256 -17.27 -18.04 4.21
CA ALA A 256 -17.96 -16.78 3.94
C ALA A 256 -17.42 -15.62 4.80
N LEU A 257 -17.09 -15.88 6.06
CA LEU A 257 -16.48 -14.89 6.94
C LEU A 257 -15.08 -14.46 6.45
N LEU A 258 -14.27 -15.40 5.96
CA LEU A 258 -12.99 -15.11 5.35
C LEU A 258 -13.14 -14.16 4.15
N ALA A 259 -14.12 -14.41 3.28
CA ALA A 259 -14.42 -13.51 2.16
C ALA A 259 -14.83 -12.12 2.66
N LEU A 260 -15.71 -12.03 3.66
CA LEU A 260 -16.14 -10.77 4.26
C LEU A 260 -14.96 -9.94 4.80
N ASN A 261 -14.05 -10.58 5.51
CA ASN A 261 -12.88 -9.93 6.10
C ASN A 261 -11.96 -9.27 5.07
N THR A 262 -11.94 -9.76 3.81
CA THR A 262 -11.14 -9.13 2.75
C THR A 262 -11.62 -7.74 2.36
N ILE A 263 -12.87 -7.39 2.68
CA ILE A 263 -13.49 -6.12 2.27
C ILE A 263 -13.92 -5.24 3.44
N ILE A 264 -13.75 -5.69 4.68
CA ILE A 264 -14.29 -4.97 5.84
C ILE A 264 -13.82 -3.51 5.91
N ASN A 265 -12.59 -3.24 5.48
CA ASN A 265 -11.98 -1.91 5.44
C ASN A 265 -11.97 -1.27 4.03
N ASP A 266 -12.44 -1.94 2.99
CA ASP A 266 -12.50 -1.39 1.63
C ASP A 266 -13.83 -0.68 1.38
N PHE A 267 -13.83 0.65 1.35
CA PHE A 267 -15.05 1.45 1.16
C PHE A 267 -15.70 1.30 -0.22
N ARG A 268 -14.99 0.78 -1.21
CA ARG A 268 -15.48 0.64 -2.59
C ARG A 268 -16.20 -0.68 -2.83
N ARG A 269 -15.93 -1.71 -2.02
CA ARG A 269 -16.46 -3.07 -2.19
C ARG A 269 -17.52 -3.36 -1.15
N ILE A 270 -18.72 -3.75 -1.59
CA ILE A 270 -19.86 -4.12 -0.73
C ILE A 270 -19.89 -5.63 -0.52
N PHE A 271 -19.43 -6.44 -1.47
CA PHE A 271 -19.41 -7.89 -1.35
C PHE A 271 -18.07 -8.50 -1.79
N ALA A 272 -17.74 -9.65 -1.24
CA ALA A 272 -16.64 -10.50 -1.67
C ALA A 272 -17.11 -11.96 -1.74
N LYS A 273 -16.63 -12.66 -2.75
CA LYS A 273 -16.81 -14.10 -2.87
C LYS A 273 -15.60 -14.83 -2.30
N TYR A 274 -15.86 -15.92 -1.60
CA TYR A 274 -14.80 -16.81 -1.17
C TYR A 274 -14.18 -17.51 -2.39
N ASP A 275 -12.87 -17.51 -2.43
CA ASP A 275 -12.09 -18.42 -3.26
C ASP A 275 -10.95 -19.03 -2.42
N ASP A 276 -10.44 -20.17 -2.83
CA ASP A 276 -9.39 -20.87 -2.09
C ASP A 276 -8.08 -20.05 -2.06
N SER A 277 -7.84 -19.16 -3.04
CA SER A 277 -6.68 -18.27 -3.08
C SER A 277 -6.71 -17.25 -1.93
N THR A 278 -7.89 -16.77 -1.56
CA THR A 278 -8.10 -15.84 -0.44
C THR A 278 -7.73 -16.49 0.89
N SER A 279 -8.16 -17.74 1.09
CA SER A 279 -7.82 -18.51 2.30
C SER A 279 -6.31 -18.78 2.39
N GLN A 280 -5.68 -19.14 1.28
CA GLN A 280 -4.23 -19.35 1.23
C GLN A 280 -3.46 -18.06 1.52
N LYS A 281 -3.90 -16.90 1.02
CA LYS A 281 -3.29 -15.60 1.31
C LYS A 281 -3.36 -15.27 2.81
N GLN A 282 -4.51 -15.49 3.45
CA GLN A 282 -4.66 -15.23 4.88
C GLN A 282 -3.82 -16.19 5.74
N LEU A 283 -3.75 -17.47 5.39
CA LEU A 283 -2.90 -18.43 6.09
C LEU A 283 -1.41 -18.07 5.93
N LYS A 284 -1.00 -17.64 4.73
CA LYS A 284 0.35 -17.12 4.50
C LYS A 284 0.62 -15.89 5.36
N ALA A 285 -0.33 -14.92 5.42
CA ALA A 285 -0.19 -13.74 6.24
C ALA A 285 0.05 -14.08 7.71
N GLN A 286 -0.78 -14.93 8.31
CA GLN A 286 -0.59 -15.41 9.69
C GLN A 286 0.75 -16.12 9.87
N THR A 287 1.21 -16.88 8.87
CA THR A 287 2.51 -17.55 8.91
C THR A 287 3.63 -16.52 8.92
N TYR A 288 3.56 -15.47 8.08
CA TYR A 288 4.56 -14.40 8.03
C TYR A 288 4.63 -13.61 9.33
N GLU A 289 3.48 -13.25 9.91
CA GLU A 289 3.42 -12.60 11.23
C GLU A 289 4.09 -13.45 12.32
N ALA A 290 3.76 -14.74 12.38
CA ALA A 290 4.32 -15.65 13.37
C ALA A 290 5.85 -15.82 13.23
N GLN A 291 6.36 -15.80 12.00
CA GLN A 291 7.78 -15.98 11.70
C GLN A 291 8.62 -14.70 11.83
N PHE A 292 7.99 -13.51 11.88
CA PHE A 292 8.68 -12.22 11.83
C PHE A 292 9.80 -12.07 12.86
N ASN A 293 9.55 -12.42 14.13
CA ASN A 293 10.55 -12.26 15.18
C ASN A 293 11.77 -13.20 15.00
N ASP A 294 11.50 -14.42 14.57
CA ASP A 294 12.56 -15.40 14.30
C ASP A 294 13.36 -15.00 13.06
N ALA A 295 12.67 -14.50 12.02
CA ALA A 295 13.32 -14.00 10.80
C ALA A 295 14.24 -12.80 11.07
N LEU A 296 13.83 -11.86 11.94
CA LEU A 296 14.71 -10.76 12.37
C LEU A 296 15.93 -11.28 13.17
N ALA A 297 15.71 -12.20 14.09
CA ALA A 297 16.78 -12.74 14.93
C ALA A 297 17.79 -13.59 14.15
N ASN A 298 17.34 -14.24 13.09
CA ASN A 298 18.17 -15.08 12.22
C ASN A 298 18.75 -14.32 11.01
N GLU A 299 18.55 -12.99 10.93
CA GLU A 299 19.01 -12.14 9.81
C GLU A 299 18.50 -12.62 8.45
N GLU A 300 17.26 -13.16 8.40
CA GLU A 300 16.64 -13.60 7.15
C GLU A 300 16.20 -12.46 6.25
N PHE A 301 16.05 -11.24 6.79
CA PHE A 301 15.81 -10.04 5.99
C PHE A 301 17.13 -9.49 5.47
N VAL A 302 17.37 -9.71 4.18
CA VAL A 302 18.56 -9.24 3.48
C VAL A 302 18.25 -8.03 2.64
N ILE A 303 19.23 -7.15 2.43
CA ILE A 303 19.08 -5.92 1.66
C ILE A 303 19.72 -6.10 0.30
N TRP A 304 18.94 -5.87 -0.74
CA TRP A 304 19.41 -5.75 -2.10
C TRP A 304 19.46 -4.28 -2.48
N TYR A 305 20.36 -3.93 -3.40
CA TYR A 305 20.55 -2.56 -3.84
C TYR A 305 20.18 -2.43 -5.31
N GLN A 306 19.27 -1.52 -5.64
CA GLN A 306 18.97 -1.19 -7.03
C GLN A 306 19.70 0.09 -7.39
N PRO A 307 20.67 0.03 -8.33
CA PRO A 307 21.49 1.18 -8.68
C PRO A 307 20.68 2.26 -9.38
N LYS A 308 21.02 3.51 -9.08
CA LYS A 308 20.53 4.74 -9.70
C LYS A 308 21.63 5.31 -10.57
N PHE A 309 21.34 5.53 -11.85
CA PHE A 309 22.33 5.97 -12.84
C PHE A 309 22.10 7.42 -13.27
N ASN A 310 23.19 8.15 -13.48
CA ASN A 310 23.14 9.36 -14.27
C ASN A 310 22.97 8.97 -15.75
N PRO A 311 21.90 9.39 -16.42
CA PRO A 311 21.62 8.98 -17.80
C PRO A 311 22.66 9.49 -18.83
N TYR A 312 23.41 10.54 -18.51
CA TYR A 312 24.36 11.17 -19.42
C TYR A 312 25.77 10.58 -19.31
N THR A 313 26.22 10.30 -18.08
CA THR A 313 27.55 9.76 -17.80
C THR A 313 27.57 8.24 -17.64
N GLU A 314 26.38 7.63 -17.50
CA GLU A 314 26.16 6.21 -17.22
C GLU A 314 26.87 5.70 -15.95
N LYS A 315 27.22 6.63 -15.04
CA LYS A 315 27.81 6.30 -13.74
C LYS A 315 26.72 6.12 -12.69
N ILE A 316 27.05 5.34 -11.67
CA ILE A 316 26.17 5.11 -10.52
C ILE A 316 26.26 6.33 -9.58
N VAL A 317 25.13 6.97 -9.32
CA VAL A 317 25.01 8.17 -8.47
C VAL A 317 24.34 7.88 -7.12
N GLY A 318 23.83 6.67 -6.93
CA GLY A 318 23.18 6.20 -5.72
C GLY A 318 22.57 4.82 -5.92
N ALA A 319 21.83 4.37 -4.92
CA ALA A 319 20.99 3.17 -5.05
C ALA A 319 19.77 3.27 -4.12
N GLU A 320 18.82 2.39 -4.31
CA GLU A 320 17.71 2.15 -3.40
C GLU A 320 17.90 0.82 -2.65
N ALA A 321 17.73 0.86 -1.34
CA ALA A 321 17.78 -0.32 -0.49
C ALA A 321 16.42 -1.02 -0.49
N LEU A 322 16.40 -2.25 -0.97
CA LEU A 322 15.19 -3.05 -1.15
C LEU A 322 15.28 -4.33 -0.33
N VAL A 323 14.46 -4.44 0.69
CA VAL A 323 14.43 -5.64 1.55
C VAL A 323 13.97 -6.87 0.79
N ARG A 324 14.57 -8.02 1.10
CA ARG A 324 14.17 -9.35 0.63
C ARG A 324 14.12 -10.29 1.83
N TRP A 325 13.13 -11.15 1.89
CA TRP A 325 13.07 -12.16 2.94
C TRP A 325 13.62 -13.49 2.42
N GLN A 326 14.85 -13.80 2.81
CA GLN A 326 15.56 -14.98 2.39
C GLN A 326 15.34 -16.10 3.41
N THR A 327 14.59 -17.11 3.04
CA THR A 327 14.34 -18.29 3.87
C THR A 327 15.10 -19.52 3.35
N ALA A 328 15.12 -20.59 4.11
CA ALA A 328 15.67 -21.89 3.66
C ALA A 328 14.95 -22.44 2.40
N LYS A 329 13.72 -21.98 2.12
CA LYS A 329 12.90 -22.40 0.97
C LYS A 329 13.05 -21.50 -0.25
N GLY A 330 13.75 -20.38 -0.13
CA GLY A 330 13.95 -19.38 -1.15
C GLY A 330 13.56 -17.97 -0.69
N ILE A 331 13.53 -17.05 -1.64
CA ILE A 331 13.23 -15.63 -1.39
C ILE A 331 11.70 -15.41 -1.47
N ILE A 332 11.15 -14.80 -0.42
CA ILE A 332 9.77 -14.31 -0.39
C ILE A 332 9.77 -12.87 -0.90
N SER A 333 8.85 -12.58 -1.85
CA SER A 333 8.73 -11.25 -2.45
C SER A 333 8.22 -10.21 -1.44
N PRO A 334 8.74 -8.97 -1.45
CA PRO A 334 8.22 -7.86 -0.64
C PRO A 334 6.71 -7.66 -0.78
N GLY A 335 6.17 -7.79 -1.99
CA GLY A 335 4.73 -7.68 -2.24
C GLY A 335 3.86 -8.74 -1.53
N GLU A 336 4.46 -9.83 -1.00
CA GLU A 336 3.74 -10.83 -0.22
C GLU A 336 3.73 -10.50 1.28
N PHE A 337 4.84 -10.00 1.85
CA PHE A 337 4.96 -9.82 3.30
C PHE A 337 4.83 -8.37 3.79
N LEU A 338 5.23 -7.36 2.99
CA LEU A 338 5.13 -5.96 3.41
C LEU A 338 3.69 -5.53 3.75
N PRO A 339 2.66 -5.84 2.92
CA PRO A 339 1.28 -5.47 3.26
C PRO A 339 0.79 -6.12 4.57
N VAL A 340 1.29 -7.32 4.89
CA VAL A 340 0.97 -8.00 6.15
C VAL A 340 1.59 -7.26 7.32
N PHE A 341 2.87 -6.91 7.23
CA PHE A 341 3.57 -6.20 8.30
C PHE A 341 3.09 -4.77 8.49
N GLU A 342 2.59 -4.13 7.42
CA GLU A 342 1.93 -2.82 7.50
C GLU A 342 0.61 -2.89 8.27
N SER A 343 -0.22 -3.92 8.00
CA SER A 343 -1.52 -4.07 8.67
C SER A 343 -1.40 -4.27 10.18
N ASP A 344 -0.33 -4.92 10.63
CA ASP A 344 -0.10 -5.26 12.05
C ASP A 344 0.90 -4.32 12.75
N GLY A 345 1.44 -3.33 12.02
CA GLY A 345 2.43 -2.39 12.54
C GLY A 345 3.82 -2.98 12.75
N LEU A 346 4.08 -4.23 12.34
CA LEU A 346 5.40 -4.86 12.39
C LEU A 346 6.39 -4.18 11.45
N ILE A 347 5.88 -3.52 10.42
CA ILE A 347 6.68 -2.78 9.42
C ILE A 347 7.63 -1.77 10.07
N ALA A 348 7.22 -1.08 11.15
CA ALA A 348 8.08 -0.10 11.81
C ALA A 348 9.36 -0.70 12.39
N ARG A 349 9.32 -1.97 12.78
CA ARG A 349 10.51 -2.69 13.25
C ARG A 349 11.39 -3.14 12.08
N LEU A 350 10.77 -3.52 10.97
CA LEU A 350 11.48 -3.87 9.75
C LEU A 350 12.18 -2.65 9.16
N ASP A 351 11.50 -1.49 9.07
CA ASP A 351 12.10 -0.24 8.57
C ASP A 351 13.33 0.15 9.41
N SER A 352 13.22 0.08 10.74
CA SER A 352 14.37 0.34 11.63
C SER A 352 15.52 -0.64 11.42
N TYR A 353 15.21 -1.92 11.18
CA TYR A 353 16.20 -2.96 10.87
C TYR A 353 16.91 -2.66 9.53
N VAL A 354 16.15 -2.35 8.47
CA VAL A 354 16.70 -1.98 7.16
C VAL A 354 17.59 -0.75 7.28
N PHE A 355 17.12 0.29 7.96
CA PHE A 355 17.86 1.52 8.17
C PHE A 355 19.22 1.27 8.86
N GLN A 356 19.23 0.51 9.95
CA GLN A 356 20.45 0.14 10.66
C GLN A 356 21.43 -0.63 9.77
N HIS A 357 20.94 -1.60 8.99
CA HIS A 357 21.80 -2.42 8.12
C HIS A 357 22.36 -1.62 6.94
N VAL A 358 21.61 -0.63 6.41
CA VAL A 358 22.14 0.27 5.36
C VAL A 358 23.28 1.12 5.91
N PHE A 359 23.13 1.69 7.12
CA PHE A 359 24.23 2.43 7.76
C PHE A 359 25.45 1.55 8.07
N ALA A 360 25.23 0.35 8.58
CA ALA A 360 26.29 -0.62 8.82
C ALA A 360 27.06 -0.95 7.53
N GLN A 361 26.34 -1.16 6.42
CA GLN A 361 26.98 -1.44 5.13
C GLN A 361 27.72 -0.22 4.56
N GLN A 362 27.15 0.98 4.68
CA GLN A 362 27.80 2.24 4.30
C GLN A 362 29.09 2.45 5.13
N ARG A 363 29.05 2.20 6.41
CA ARG A 363 30.25 2.28 7.28
C ARG A 363 31.34 1.31 6.83
N LYS A 364 30.95 0.05 6.54
CA LYS A 364 31.87 -0.95 6.01
C LYS A 364 32.53 -0.50 4.70
N TRP A 365 31.76 0.04 3.76
CA TRP A 365 32.32 0.56 2.51
C TRP A 365 33.30 1.71 2.73
N LEU A 366 33.01 2.60 3.68
CA LEU A 366 33.93 3.69 4.04
C LEU A 366 35.22 3.15 4.67
N ASP A 367 35.14 2.16 5.56
CA ASP A 367 36.29 1.54 6.21
C ASP A 367 37.15 0.74 5.23
N ASP A 368 36.52 0.11 4.24
CA ASP A 368 37.18 -0.59 3.12
C ASP A 368 37.79 0.37 2.07
N GLY A 369 37.67 1.69 2.28
CA GLY A 369 38.19 2.71 1.37
C GLY A 369 37.40 2.90 0.08
N GLN A 370 36.16 2.40 0.04
CA GLN A 370 35.23 2.66 -1.05
C GLN A 370 34.57 4.03 -0.84
N GLY A 371 34.28 4.74 -1.93
CA GLY A 371 33.54 6.00 -1.86
C GLY A 371 32.09 5.76 -1.44
N LEU A 372 31.54 6.68 -0.65
CA LEU A 372 30.12 6.66 -0.27
C LEU A 372 29.26 7.21 -1.40
N ILE A 373 28.15 6.56 -1.65
CA ILE A 373 27.06 7.02 -2.52
C ILE A 373 25.75 7.05 -1.71
N PRO A 374 24.80 7.92 -2.04
CA PRO A 374 23.49 7.93 -1.40
C PRO A 374 22.75 6.59 -1.60
N ILE A 375 22.34 5.98 -0.49
CA ILE A 375 21.48 4.77 -0.49
C ILE A 375 20.16 5.12 0.15
N SER A 376 19.14 5.30 -0.66
CA SER A 376 17.81 5.64 -0.13
C SER A 376 17.12 4.44 0.52
N VAL A 377 16.33 4.73 1.54
CA VAL A 377 15.54 3.74 2.29
C VAL A 377 14.07 4.14 2.32
N ASN A 378 13.20 3.17 2.09
CA ASN A 378 11.77 3.33 2.23
C ASN A 378 11.38 3.40 3.70
N VAL A 379 10.54 4.38 4.07
CA VAL A 379 9.98 4.51 5.41
C VAL A 379 8.46 4.50 5.33
N SER A 380 7.87 3.48 5.94
CA SER A 380 6.43 3.29 5.91
C SER A 380 5.68 4.39 6.70
N ARG A 381 4.41 4.57 6.35
CA ARG A 381 3.52 5.46 7.11
C ARG A 381 3.49 5.11 8.60
N CYS A 382 3.43 3.82 8.93
CA CYS A 382 3.41 3.36 10.32
C CYS A 382 4.65 3.81 11.08
N SER A 383 5.82 3.75 10.44
CA SER A 383 7.09 4.18 11.06
C SER A 383 7.14 5.67 11.32
N LEU A 384 6.68 6.50 10.38
CA LEU A 384 6.68 7.96 10.53
C LEU A 384 5.85 8.45 11.73
N PHE A 385 4.80 7.71 12.11
CA PHE A 385 3.98 8.06 13.27
C PHE A 385 4.43 7.42 14.59
N VAL A 386 5.56 6.71 14.62
CA VAL A 386 6.19 6.30 15.87
C VAL A 386 6.73 7.53 16.59
N HIS A 387 6.38 7.69 17.86
CA HIS A 387 6.59 8.91 18.64
C HIS A 387 8.04 9.43 18.64
N ASP A 388 9.04 8.56 18.54
CA ASP A 388 10.48 8.89 18.67
C ASP A 388 11.29 8.44 17.44
N ILE A 389 10.66 8.45 16.23
CA ILE A 389 11.31 7.95 15.02
C ILE A 389 12.58 8.71 14.65
N VAL A 390 12.56 10.05 14.76
CA VAL A 390 13.69 10.90 14.40
C VAL A 390 14.85 10.68 15.36
N GLU A 391 14.58 10.63 16.66
CA GLU A 391 15.56 10.36 17.70
C GLU A 391 16.19 8.97 17.55
N ARG A 392 15.39 7.96 17.20
CA ARG A 392 15.88 6.59 16.94
C ARG A 392 16.81 6.55 15.74
N TYR A 393 16.41 7.18 14.63
CA TYR A 393 17.24 7.22 13.43
C TYR A 393 18.52 8.01 13.66
N LYS A 394 18.43 9.12 14.44
CA LYS A 394 19.61 9.87 14.86
C LYS A 394 20.57 9.01 15.70
N ALA A 395 20.07 8.25 16.65
CA ALA A 395 20.91 7.38 17.47
C ALA A 395 21.68 6.34 16.64
N ILE A 396 21.03 5.79 15.58
CA ILE A 396 21.69 4.88 14.63
C ILE A 396 22.81 5.61 13.86
N ILE A 397 22.55 6.83 13.37
CA ILE A 397 23.56 7.62 12.67
C ILE A 397 24.76 7.91 13.58
N ASP A 398 24.50 8.36 14.79
CA ASP A 398 25.55 8.68 15.76
C ASP A 398 26.41 7.45 16.08
N GLU A 399 25.84 6.24 16.05
CA GLU A 399 26.55 4.98 16.24
C GLU A 399 27.55 4.69 15.10
N TYR A 400 27.15 4.97 13.84
CA TYR A 400 27.99 4.66 12.67
C TYR A 400 28.87 5.83 12.21
N ASP A 401 28.75 7.01 12.81
CA ASP A 401 29.53 8.21 12.48
C ASP A 401 29.53 8.53 10.98
N LEU A 402 28.32 8.61 10.39
CA LEU A 402 28.09 8.90 8.99
C LEU A 402 27.21 10.14 8.81
N ASP A 403 27.39 10.84 7.70
CA ASP A 403 26.53 11.97 7.34
C ASP A 403 25.15 11.46 6.88
N PRO A 404 24.03 11.92 7.47
CA PRO A 404 22.67 11.50 7.11
C PRO A 404 22.32 11.62 5.64
N LYS A 405 22.94 12.56 4.92
CA LYS A 405 22.71 12.75 3.47
C LYS A 405 23.02 11.52 2.62
N TYR A 406 23.82 10.57 3.13
CA TYR A 406 24.11 9.32 2.43
C TYR A 406 23.03 8.25 2.60
N VAL A 407 22.03 8.50 3.45
CA VAL A 407 20.85 7.62 3.56
C VAL A 407 19.56 8.44 3.47
N PRO A 408 19.19 8.89 2.26
CA PRO A 408 17.93 9.59 2.01
C PRO A 408 16.73 8.74 2.42
N ILE A 409 15.69 9.39 2.92
CA ILE A 409 14.44 8.75 3.35
C ILE A 409 13.40 8.91 2.23
N GLU A 410 12.86 7.78 1.76
CA GLU A 410 11.79 7.77 0.77
C GLU A 410 10.43 7.62 1.46
N ILE A 411 9.50 8.52 1.14
CA ILE A 411 8.11 8.49 1.61
C ILE A 411 7.17 8.56 0.42
N THR A 412 6.12 7.72 0.42
CA THR A 412 5.18 7.69 -0.71
C THR A 412 4.36 8.98 -0.82
N GLU A 413 3.91 9.30 -2.03
CA GLU A 413 3.04 10.44 -2.31
C GLU A 413 1.80 10.45 -1.41
N SER A 414 1.20 9.28 -1.17
CA SER A 414 0.00 9.16 -0.32
C SER A 414 0.23 9.60 1.12
N VAL A 415 1.42 9.40 1.65
CA VAL A 415 1.84 9.85 2.99
C VAL A 415 2.06 11.37 3.00
N ALA A 416 2.72 11.88 1.97
CA ALA A 416 2.97 13.32 1.81
C ALA A 416 1.67 14.15 1.72
N LEU A 417 0.54 13.55 1.29
CA LEU A 417 -0.77 14.20 1.28
C LEU A 417 -1.35 14.51 2.68
N GLU A 418 -0.87 13.85 3.73
CA GLU A 418 -1.26 14.15 5.11
C GLU A 418 -0.47 15.36 5.70
N ASN A 419 -0.25 16.38 4.89
CA ASN A 419 0.66 17.50 5.07
C ASN A 419 0.73 18.07 6.50
N LEU A 420 -0.42 18.28 7.16
CA LEU A 420 -0.46 18.87 8.50
C LEU A 420 0.17 17.99 9.58
N LYS A 421 0.13 16.67 9.40
CA LYS A 421 0.68 15.70 10.36
C LYS A 421 2.13 15.34 10.05
N ILE A 422 2.48 15.26 8.77
CA ILE A 422 3.80 14.84 8.31
C ILE A 422 4.81 15.97 8.36
N LYS A 423 4.40 17.23 8.12
CA LYS A 423 5.30 18.37 8.07
C LYS A 423 6.22 18.50 9.31
N PRO A 424 5.73 18.40 10.56
CA PRO A 424 6.62 18.48 11.73
C PRO A 424 7.68 17.37 11.76
N ILE A 425 7.33 16.19 11.28
CA ILE A 425 8.25 15.03 11.23
C ILE A 425 9.27 15.23 10.11
N ALA A 426 8.83 15.66 8.93
CA ALA A 426 9.69 15.96 7.80
C ALA A 426 10.71 17.09 8.15
N ASP A 427 10.23 18.16 8.77
CA ASP A 427 11.09 19.28 9.24
C ASP A 427 12.09 18.77 10.30
N ALA A 428 11.69 17.85 11.18
CA ALA A 428 12.59 17.27 12.18
C ALA A 428 13.68 16.39 11.54
N PHE A 429 13.36 15.58 10.52
CA PHE A 429 14.35 14.85 9.75
C PHE A 429 15.32 15.78 9.02
N ALA A 430 14.81 16.78 8.32
CA ALA A 430 15.63 17.77 7.62
C ALA A 430 16.59 18.50 8.57
N ASN A 431 16.13 18.87 9.79
CA ASN A 431 16.96 19.50 10.82
C ASN A 431 18.08 18.57 11.34
N GLN A 432 17.97 17.27 11.19
CA GLN A 432 19.03 16.31 11.49
C GLN A 432 19.95 16.03 10.27
N GLY A 433 19.70 16.68 9.13
CA GLY A 433 20.51 16.56 7.92
C GLY A 433 20.07 15.44 6.96
N PHE A 434 18.92 14.80 7.20
CA PHE A 434 18.37 13.84 6.26
C PHE A 434 17.80 14.52 5.02
N GLN A 435 17.96 13.88 3.88
CA GLN A 435 17.27 14.22 2.64
C GLN A 435 15.95 13.43 2.54
N LEU A 436 14.91 14.11 2.10
CA LEU A 436 13.60 13.47 1.87
C LEU A 436 13.35 13.33 0.37
N HIS A 437 12.99 12.14 -0.04
CA HIS A 437 12.59 11.83 -1.41
C HIS A 437 11.11 11.45 -1.44
N MET A 438 10.38 12.00 -2.41
CA MET A 438 8.99 11.60 -2.66
C MET A 438 8.95 10.40 -3.59
N ASP A 439 8.30 9.32 -3.16
CA ASP A 439 8.16 8.08 -3.92
C ASP A 439 6.77 7.94 -4.55
N ASP A 440 6.64 7.10 -5.59
CA ASP A 440 5.41 6.77 -6.31
C ASP A 440 4.68 7.99 -6.93
N PHE A 441 5.39 9.06 -7.29
CA PHE A 441 4.75 10.26 -7.81
C PHE A 441 4.06 9.99 -9.15
N GLY A 442 2.75 10.29 -9.19
CA GLY A 442 1.92 10.08 -10.39
C GLY A 442 1.18 8.74 -10.42
N SER A 443 1.27 7.90 -9.39
CA SER A 443 0.57 6.61 -9.30
C SER A 443 -0.97 6.71 -9.21
N GLY A 444 -1.55 7.90 -9.38
CA GLY A 444 -3.00 8.13 -9.52
C GLY A 444 -3.69 8.80 -8.32
N ARG A 445 -2.94 9.25 -7.33
CA ARG A 445 -3.44 10.04 -6.19
C ARG A 445 -2.84 11.45 -6.16
N SER A 446 -2.28 11.88 -7.28
CA SER A 446 -1.48 13.11 -7.41
C SER A 446 -2.19 14.33 -6.89
N SER A 447 -1.68 14.91 -5.83
CA SER A 447 -1.92 16.30 -5.51
C SER A 447 -0.57 17.04 -5.44
N LEU A 448 -0.42 18.05 -6.26
CA LEU A 448 0.68 19.00 -6.22
C LEU A 448 0.82 19.70 -4.83
N ASN A 449 -0.17 19.50 -3.96
CA ASN A 449 -0.16 20.07 -2.60
C ASN A 449 0.98 19.53 -1.73
N GLY A 450 1.39 18.27 -1.90
CA GLY A 450 2.52 17.71 -1.16
C GLY A 450 3.82 18.45 -1.45
N LEU A 451 4.08 18.73 -2.71
CA LEU A 451 5.27 19.47 -3.16
C LEU A 451 5.30 20.93 -2.71
N ASN A 452 4.13 21.55 -2.47
CA ASN A 452 4.05 22.93 -1.98
C ASN A 452 4.34 23.08 -0.48
N VAL A 453 4.15 22.04 0.31
CA VAL A 453 4.18 22.11 1.79
C VAL A 453 5.43 21.47 2.37
N LEU A 454 5.91 20.39 1.76
CA LEU A 454 7.08 19.64 2.19
C LEU A 454 8.25 19.93 1.23
N HIS A 455 9.43 20.05 1.78
CA HIS A 455 10.64 20.18 0.99
C HIS A 455 11.20 18.79 0.69
N PHE A 456 11.29 18.48 -0.59
CA PHE A 456 11.89 17.24 -1.09
C PHE A 456 13.13 17.57 -1.90
N GLU A 457 14.20 16.82 -1.72
CA GLU A 457 15.41 16.89 -2.54
C GLU A 457 15.25 16.16 -3.85
N ALA A 458 14.44 15.08 -3.85
CA ALA A 458 14.16 14.30 -5.06
C ALA A 458 12.69 13.87 -5.15
N VAL A 459 12.21 13.70 -6.38
CA VAL A 459 10.89 13.16 -6.71
C VAL A 459 11.08 11.97 -7.67
N LYS A 460 10.57 10.79 -7.28
CA LYS A 460 10.63 9.57 -8.06
C LYS A 460 9.36 9.46 -8.90
N LEU A 461 9.51 9.51 -10.22
CA LEU A 461 8.44 9.35 -11.19
C LEU A 461 8.10 7.87 -11.29
N ASP A 462 6.88 7.50 -10.89
CA ASP A 462 6.43 6.11 -10.87
C ASP A 462 6.43 5.48 -12.26
N LYS A 463 6.69 4.17 -12.31
CA LYS A 463 6.70 3.37 -13.54
C LYS A 463 5.43 3.58 -14.39
N SER A 464 4.26 3.78 -13.77
CA SER A 464 3.02 3.99 -14.50
C SER A 464 3.04 5.24 -15.39
N LEU A 465 3.78 6.29 -15.03
CA LEU A 465 4.03 7.45 -15.89
C LEU A 465 5.00 7.11 -17.02
N ILE A 466 6.05 6.35 -16.70
CA ILE A 466 7.10 5.95 -17.67
C ILE A 466 6.54 5.00 -18.74
N ASP A 467 5.59 4.14 -18.37
CA ASP A 467 4.92 3.21 -19.30
C ASP A 467 4.03 3.93 -20.35
N PHE A 468 3.73 5.22 -20.15
CA PHE A 468 3.02 6.03 -21.15
C PHE A 468 3.93 6.67 -22.21
N ILE A 469 5.24 6.50 -22.13
CA ILE A 469 6.17 6.92 -23.19
C ILE A 469 5.87 6.13 -24.46
N GLY A 470 5.75 6.82 -25.59
CA GLY A 470 5.24 6.30 -26.87
C GLY A 470 3.77 6.66 -27.14
N TYR A 471 3.06 7.21 -26.15
CA TYR A 471 1.68 7.70 -26.30
C TYR A 471 1.65 9.24 -26.19
N LYS A 472 1.20 9.94 -27.22
CA LYS A 472 1.23 11.41 -27.31
C LYS A 472 0.76 12.14 -26.04
N ASN A 473 -0.38 11.75 -25.47
CA ASN A 473 -0.88 12.40 -24.25
C ASN A 473 -0.05 12.05 -23.01
N GLY A 474 0.49 10.84 -22.94
CA GLY A 474 1.34 10.40 -21.85
C GLY A 474 2.67 11.15 -21.84
N GLU A 475 3.31 11.27 -23.00
CA GLU A 475 4.54 12.04 -23.16
C GLU A 475 4.36 13.50 -22.79
N LEU A 476 3.23 14.09 -23.22
CA LEU A 476 2.89 15.47 -22.88
C LEU A 476 2.77 15.66 -21.36
N VAL A 477 2.00 14.78 -20.68
CA VAL A 477 1.84 14.84 -19.21
C VAL A 477 3.18 14.68 -18.53
N LEU A 478 4.00 13.71 -18.95
CA LEU A 478 5.30 13.44 -18.35
C LEU A 478 6.27 14.61 -18.55
N SER A 479 6.32 15.20 -19.75
CA SER A 479 7.19 16.35 -20.03
C SER A 479 6.84 17.57 -19.15
N TYR A 480 5.55 17.88 -18.99
CA TYR A 480 5.13 18.97 -18.10
C TYR A 480 5.37 18.64 -16.62
N THR A 481 5.21 17.39 -16.23
CA THR A 481 5.55 16.94 -14.87
C THR A 481 7.04 17.13 -14.58
N MET A 482 7.89 16.75 -15.52
CA MET A 482 9.35 16.93 -15.40
C MET A 482 9.74 18.41 -15.40
N ALA A 483 9.13 19.23 -16.27
CA ALA A 483 9.33 20.67 -16.27
C ALA A 483 8.96 21.31 -14.92
N LEU A 484 7.83 20.91 -14.35
CA LEU A 484 7.42 21.35 -13.02
C LEU A 484 8.45 20.99 -11.94
N GLY A 485 8.93 19.74 -11.92
CA GLY A 485 9.96 19.33 -10.97
C GLY A 485 11.23 20.16 -11.06
N LYS A 486 11.68 20.47 -12.28
CA LYS A 486 12.83 21.36 -12.52
C LYS A 486 12.61 22.78 -12.01
N GLU A 487 11.43 23.34 -12.25
CA GLU A 487 11.08 24.69 -11.75
C GLU A 487 11.03 24.75 -10.21
N LEU A 488 10.64 23.63 -9.57
CA LEU A 488 10.67 23.51 -8.12
C LEU A 488 12.09 23.25 -7.57
N GLY A 489 13.06 22.99 -8.44
CA GLY A 489 14.45 22.71 -8.06
C GLY A 489 14.64 21.35 -7.41
N VAL A 490 13.73 20.38 -7.64
CA VAL A 490 13.84 19.01 -7.13
C VAL A 490 14.52 18.11 -8.15
N GLN A 491 15.31 17.15 -7.66
CA GLN A 491 15.95 16.14 -8.48
C GLN A 491 14.89 15.14 -9.00
N LEU A 492 14.94 14.81 -10.28
CA LEU A 492 13.98 13.89 -10.91
C LEU A 492 14.61 12.50 -11.07
N VAL A 493 13.99 11.50 -10.48
CA VAL A 493 14.35 10.09 -10.59
C VAL A 493 13.26 9.37 -11.39
N ALA A 494 13.57 8.82 -12.55
CA ALA A 494 12.61 8.01 -13.32
C ALA A 494 12.75 6.53 -12.96
N GLU A 495 11.65 5.92 -12.52
CA GLU A 495 11.61 4.53 -12.11
C GLU A 495 11.06 3.60 -13.18
N GLY A 496 11.47 2.34 -13.11
CA GLY A 496 10.94 1.29 -13.99
C GLY A 496 11.28 1.49 -15.46
N VAL A 497 12.39 2.16 -15.76
CA VAL A 497 12.88 2.30 -17.14
C VAL A 497 13.40 0.96 -17.65
N GLU A 498 12.81 0.46 -18.74
CA GLU A 498 13.09 -0.88 -19.29
C GLU A 498 13.58 -0.85 -20.73
N THR A 499 13.36 0.26 -21.47
CA THR A 499 13.68 0.34 -22.91
C THR A 499 14.55 1.54 -23.24
N ALA A 500 15.29 1.42 -24.37
CA ALA A 500 16.11 2.51 -24.89
C ALA A 500 15.27 3.74 -25.28
N SER A 501 14.05 3.54 -25.79
CA SER A 501 13.14 4.63 -26.16
C SER A 501 12.70 5.44 -24.94
N GLN A 502 12.39 4.75 -23.81
CA GLN A 502 12.10 5.42 -22.55
C GLN A 502 13.31 6.24 -22.05
N LEU A 503 14.50 5.64 -22.08
CA LEU A 503 15.73 6.33 -21.68
C LEU A 503 15.98 7.58 -22.52
N LEU A 504 15.85 7.48 -23.85
CA LEU A 504 16.07 8.60 -24.77
C LEU A 504 15.07 9.74 -24.51
N PHE A 505 13.79 9.42 -24.32
CA PHE A 505 12.78 10.40 -23.98
C PHE A 505 13.09 11.12 -22.67
N LEU A 506 13.47 10.38 -21.62
CA LEU A 506 13.80 10.92 -20.31
C LEU A 506 15.07 11.79 -20.35
N LYS A 507 16.10 11.35 -21.11
CA LYS A 507 17.29 12.17 -21.37
C LYS A 507 16.92 13.48 -22.04
N HIS A 508 16.10 13.41 -23.09
CA HIS A 508 15.67 14.58 -23.84
C HIS A 508 14.92 15.61 -22.96
N ASN A 509 14.07 15.13 -22.07
CA ASN A 509 13.34 15.97 -21.12
C ASN A 509 14.19 16.34 -19.88
N GLY A 510 15.47 15.92 -19.83
CA GLY A 510 16.43 16.30 -18.79
C GLY A 510 16.16 15.65 -17.46
N CYS A 511 15.83 14.36 -17.43
CA CYS A 511 15.79 13.58 -16.20
C CYS A 511 17.18 13.47 -15.58
N ASP A 512 17.29 13.63 -14.27
CA ASP A 512 18.57 13.66 -13.58
C ASP A 512 19.09 12.25 -13.30
N ILE A 513 18.20 11.32 -12.96
CA ILE A 513 18.52 9.98 -12.48
C ILE A 513 17.57 8.96 -13.09
N ILE A 514 18.11 7.82 -13.50
CA ILE A 514 17.36 6.68 -14.03
C ILE A 514 17.54 5.48 -13.11
N GLN A 515 16.42 4.85 -12.79
CA GLN A 515 16.36 3.57 -12.07
C GLN A 515 15.45 2.60 -12.83
N GLY A 516 15.96 1.43 -13.21
CA GLY A 516 15.14 0.46 -13.94
C GLY A 516 15.93 -0.69 -14.53
N PHE A 517 15.20 -1.68 -15.03
CA PHE A 517 15.79 -2.91 -15.58
C PHE A 517 16.58 -2.70 -16.87
N TYR A 518 16.45 -1.53 -17.47
CA TYR A 518 17.33 -1.15 -18.60
C TYR A 518 18.81 -1.20 -18.19
N TYR A 519 19.15 -0.67 -17.02
CA TYR A 519 20.51 -0.69 -16.50
C TYR A 519 20.76 -1.90 -15.59
N SER A 520 19.92 -2.08 -14.56
CA SER A 520 20.10 -3.18 -13.61
C SER A 520 18.82 -3.49 -12.83
N LYS A 521 18.66 -4.76 -12.48
CA LYS A 521 17.73 -5.20 -11.45
C LYS A 521 18.34 -4.94 -10.08
N PRO A 522 17.52 -5.00 -8.99
CA PRO A 522 18.06 -5.06 -7.63
C PRO A 522 19.07 -6.19 -7.48
N LEU A 523 20.21 -5.92 -6.86
CA LEU A 523 21.34 -6.84 -6.70
C LEU A 523 21.67 -7.10 -5.23
N PRO A 524 22.09 -8.31 -4.86
CA PRO A 524 22.73 -8.57 -3.57
C PRO A 524 24.01 -7.72 -3.42
N VAL A 525 24.45 -7.49 -2.17
CA VAL A 525 25.62 -6.64 -1.84
C VAL A 525 26.84 -6.95 -2.71
N ALA A 526 27.25 -8.21 -2.82
CA ALA A 526 28.47 -8.59 -3.54
C ALA A 526 28.38 -8.28 -5.06
N GLU A 527 27.22 -8.49 -5.68
CA GLU A 527 26.99 -8.18 -7.09
C GLU A 527 26.92 -6.67 -7.31
N PHE A 528 26.31 -5.93 -6.36
CA PHE A 528 26.28 -4.48 -6.39
C PHE A 528 27.68 -3.87 -6.24
N GLU A 529 28.52 -4.37 -5.34
CA GLU A 529 29.93 -3.97 -5.19
C GLU A 529 30.72 -4.21 -6.48
N ALA A 530 30.53 -5.34 -7.14
CA ALA A 530 31.15 -5.63 -8.44
C ALA A 530 30.70 -4.64 -9.52
N LEU A 531 29.42 -4.27 -9.53
CA LEU A 531 28.84 -3.29 -10.46
C LEU A 531 29.45 -1.89 -10.22
N LEU A 532 29.57 -1.46 -8.95
CA LEU A 532 30.21 -0.19 -8.58
C LEU A 532 31.65 -0.10 -9.08
N GLN A 533 32.41 -1.19 -8.97
CA GLN A 533 33.78 -1.25 -9.49
C GLN A 533 33.83 -1.17 -11.02
N ALA A 534 32.86 -1.72 -11.71
CA ALA A 534 32.80 -1.75 -13.17
C ALA A 534 32.42 -0.39 -13.79
N HIS A 535 31.43 0.31 -13.21
CA HIS A 535 30.89 1.57 -13.75
C HIS A 535 31.48 2.83 -13.10
N GLY A 536 32.14 2.71 -11.95
CA GLY A 536 32.62 3.82 -11.15
C GLY A 536 31.44 4.57 -10.47
N THR A 537 31.79 5.39 -9.48
CA THR A 537 30.83 6.27 -8.79
C THR A 537 31.01 7.70 -9.26
N ALA A 538 29.90 8.45 -9.35
CA ALA A 538 29.91 9.87 -9.62
C ALA A 538 29.19 10.60 -8.50
N ASN A 539 29.77 11.71 -8.04
CA ASN A 539 29.04 12.68 -7.25
C ASN A 539 28.37 13.64 -8.24
N LEU A 540 27.04 13.51 -8.39
CA LEU A 540 26.26 14.28 -9.35
C LEU A 540 26.51 15.78 -9.27
N LYS A 541 26.68 16.30 -8.04
CA LYS A 541 26.95 17.73 -7.78
C LYS A 541 28.35 18.17 -8.23
N GLU A 542 29.35 17.30 -8.09
CA GLU A 542 30.71 17.56 -8.56
C GLU A 542 30.80 17.43 -10.08
N GLU A 543 30.11 16.46 -10.69
CA GLU A 543 30.08 16.32 -12.16
C GLU A 543 29.34 17.48 -12.83
N LEU A 544 28.18 17.91 -12.30
CA LEU A 544 27.49 19.11 -12.76
C LEU A 544 28.38 20.36 -12.64
N ASN A 545 29.07 20.53 -11.50
CA ASN A 545 30.00 21.64 -11.32
C ASN A 545 31.22 21.53 -12.23
N GLN A 546 31.76 20.33 -12.49
CA GLN A 546 32.83 20.11 -13.47
C GLN A 546 32.36 20.35 -14.89
N MET A 547 31.13 19.91 -15.26
CA MET A 547 30.55 20.23 -16.57
C MET A 547 30.35 21.73 -16.73
N LEU A 548 29.76 22.42 -15.74
CA LEU A 548 29.58 23.88 -15.75
C LEU A 548 30.93 24.63 -15.78
N THR A 549 31.92 24.13 -15.05
CA THR A 549 33.28 24.73 -15.04
C THR A 549 34.01 24.47 -16.37
N ASN A 550 33.84 23.28 -16.94
CA ASN A 550 34.39 22.95 -18.26
C ASN A 550 33.70 23.73 -19.38
N CYS A 551 32.38 23.92 -19.29
CA CYS A 551 31.62 24.79 -20.21
C CYS A 551 32.03 26.26 -20.08
N ALA A 552 32.35 26.72 -18.86
CA ALA A 552 32.83 28.09 -18.66
C ALA A 552 34.31 28.28 -19.06
N ALA A 553 35.10 27.20 -19.10
CA ALA A 553 36.50 27.22 -19.48
C ALA A 553 36.75 26.97 -20.97
N SER A 554 35.81 26.38 -21.70
CA SER A 554 35.88 26.24 -23.15
C SER A 554 35.32 27.49 -23.81
N SER A 555 36.20 28.34 -24.30
CA SER A 555 35.86 29.55 -25.07
C SER A 555 35.33 29.23 -26.47
N GLU A 556 34.89 28.01 -26.76
CA GLU A 556 34.27 27.62 -28.03
C GLU A 556 32.81 27.19 -27.76
N PRO A 557 31.83 27.99 -28.27
CA PRO A 557 30.39 27.65 -28.16
C PRO A 557 30.01 26.34 -28.85
N ASP A 558 30.80 25.88 -29.80
CA ASP A 558 30.51 24.76 -30.70
C ASP A 558 30.40 23.39 -29.99
N THR A 559 31.05 23.19 -28.84
CA THR A 559 30.99 21.91 -28.12
C THR A 559 29.71 21.70 -27.30
N LEU A 560 29.03 22.76 -26.92
CA LEU A 560 27.77 22.62 -26.17
C LEU A 560 26.62 22.19 -27.07
N TYR A 561 26.59 22.73 -28.29
CA TYR A 561 25.48 22.52 -29.24
C TYR A 561 25.58 21.19 -30.00
N SER A 562 26.80 20.66 -30.16
CA SER A 562 27.06 19.41 -30.89
C SER A 562 26.52 18.14 -30.21
N HIS A 563 26.18 18.21 -28.92
CA HIS A 563 25.65 17.08 -28.14
C HIS A 563 24.16 17.22 -27.82
N MET A 564 23.50 18.26 -28.31
CA MET A 564 22.06 18.44 -28.12
C MET A 564 21.29 17.52 -29.08
N PRO A 565 20.31 16.75 -28.60
CA PRO A 565 19.49 15.90 -29.46
C PRO A 565 18.50 16.74 -30.26
N GLY A 566 18.42 16.50 -31.58
CA GLY A 566 17.59 17.26 -32.51
C GLY A 566 18.33 18.44 -33.19
N GLY A 567 17.73 19.03 -34.19
CA GLY A 567 18.25 20.22 -34.86
C GLY A 567 18.23 21.40 -33.90
N PHE A 568 19.39 21.94 -33.53
CA PHE A 568 19.49 23.14 -32.71
C PHE A 568 20.09 24.28 -33.50
N PHE A 569 19.51 25.49 -33.35
CA PHE A 569 20.11 26.73 -33.82
C PHE A 569 19.70 27.93 -32.96
N SER A 570 20.47 28.98 -33.02
CA SER A 570 20.11 30.27 -32.45
C SER A 570 20.23 31.37 -33.49
N TYR A 571 19.35 32.38 -33.41
CA TYR A 571 19.34 33.49 -34.35
C TYR A 571 18.94 34.80 -33.71
N GLU A 572 19.34 35.93 -34.34
CA GLU A 572 18.93 37.27 -33.88
C GLU A 572 17.43 37.48 -34.17
N ALA A 573 16.67 37.83 -33.13
CA ALA A 573 15.19 37.89 -33.20
C ALA A 573 14.61 38.94 -34.13
N PHE A 574 15.41 39.95 -34.51
CA PHE A 574 14.97 41.07 -35.32
C PHE A 574 15.99 41.40 -36.43
N GLY A 575 15.52 42.00 -37.51
CA GLY A 575 16.33 42.40 -38.63
C GLY A 575 16.48 41.28 -39.68
N ASP A 576 17.73 40.92 -39.98
CA ASP A 576 18.02 39.86 -40.97
C ASP A 576 17.83 38.46 -40.41
N GLU A 577 17.49 38.33 -39.14
CA GLU A 577 17.30 37.04 -38.40
C GLU A 577 18.46 36.09 -38.62
N LYS A 578 19.66 36.61 -38.46
CA LYS A 578 20.91 35.93 -38.73
C LYS A 578 21.11 34.77 -37.78
N ILE A 579 21.41 33.57 -38.29
CA ILE A 579 21.81 32.42 -37.52
C ILE A 579 23.17 32.68 -36.87
N LEU A 580 23.23 32.48 -35.56
CA LEU A 580 24.42 32.69 -34.70
C LEU A 580 25.16 31.42 -34.41
N ALA A 581 24.43 30.30 -34.24
CA ALA A 581 24.99 28.98 -33.97
C ALA A 581 24.04 27.91 -34.47
N SER A 582 24.58 26.76 -34.89
CA SER A 582 23.84 25.57 -35.31
C SER A 582 24.56 24.30 -34.96
N ASN A 583 23.87 23.16 -34.84
CA ASN A 583 24.51 21.87 -34.58
C ASN A 583 24.49 20.94 -35.83
N SER A 584 25.31 19.90 -35.80
CA SER A 584 25.42 18.94 -36.91
C SER A 584 24.09 18.22 -37.19
N TYR A 585 23.25 17.99 -36.16
CA TYR A 585 21.94 17.38 -36.34
C TYR A 585 20.99 18.21 -37.22
N LEU A 586 21.08 19.55 -37.12
CA LEU A 586 20.33 20.44 -37.99
C LEU A 586 20.79 20.31 -39.43
N TRP A 587 22.11 20.31 -39.69
CA TRP A 587 22.63 20.19 -41.05
C TRP A 587 22.26 18.86 -41.71
N GLU A 588 22.40 17.75 -40.93
CA GLU A 588 21.99 16.41 -41.36
C GLU A 588 20.48 16.34 -41.69
N MET A 589 19.64 17.03 -40.92
CA MET A 589 18.20 17.12 -41.15
C MET A 589 17.90 17.77 -42.51
N PHE A 590 18.70 18.75 -42.93
CA PHE A 590 18.60 19.37 -44.24
C PHE A 590 19.33 18.58 -45.36
N GLY A 591 20.11 17.54 -45.02
CA GLY A 591 20.85 16.70 -45.94
C GLY A 591 22.25 17.24 -46.29
N PHE A 592 22.89 17.95 -45.36
CA PHE A 592 24.25 18.49 -45.49
C PHE A 592 25.19 17.81 -44.48
N ASP A 593 26.48 17.64 -44.91
CA ASP A 593 27.52 17.03 -44.12
C ASP A 593 28.36 18.07 -43.33
N ASN A 594 28.16 19.37 -43.57
CA ASN A 594 28.92 20.43 -42.92
C ASN A 594 28.09 21.72 -42.81
N GLU A 595 28.49 22.61 -41.89
CA GLU A 595 27.83 23.87 -41.62
C GLU A 595 27.92 24.86 -42.76
N GLU A 596 29.05 24.93 -43.49
CA GLU A 596 29.29 25.93 -44.52
C GLU A 596 28.27 25.77 -45.68
N ASP A 597 28.08 24.56 -46.17
CA ASP A 597 27.11 24.23 -47.23
C ASP A 597 25.64 24.44 -46.76
N PHE A 598 25.36 24.09 -45.48
CA PHE A 598 24.05 24.34 -44.89
C PHE A 598 23.74 25.85 -44.78
N MET A 599 24.70 26.62 -44.26
CA MET A 599 24.53 28.08 -44.09
C MET A 599 24.36 28.80 -45.44
N GLU A 600 25.07 28.33 -46.52
CA GLU A 600 24.86 28.82 -47.86
C GLU A 600 23.45 28.52 -48.35
N HIS A 601 22.92 27.32 -48.09
CA HIS A 601 21.58 26.89 -48.48
C HIS A 601 20.48 27.73 -47.83
N VAL A 602 20.57 27.98 -46.51
CA VAL A 602 19.60 28.78 -45.73
C VAL A 602 19.91 30.27 -45.73
N HIS A 603 20.91 30.71 -46.53
CA HIS A 603 21.36 32.10 -46.63
C HIS A 603 21.75 32.71 -45.27
N GLY A 604 22.20 31.87 -44.32
CA GLY A 604 22.60 32.26 -42.97
C GLY A 604 21.50 32.89 -42.12
N SER A 605 20.21 32.65 -42.45
CA SER A 605 19.08 33.30 -41.79
C SER A 605 17.95 32.31 -41.50
N PHE A 606 17.20 32.57 -40.41
CA PHE A 606 15.99 31.81 -40.06
C PHE A 606 14.99 31.78 -41.22
N LYS A 607 14.91 32.87 -41.99
CA LYS A 607 14.02 32.96 -43.19
C LYS A 607 14.36 31.90 -44.24
N GLY A 608 15.59 31.42 -44.29
CA GLY A 608 15.99 30.34 -45.19
C GLY A 608 15.69 28.93 -44.65
N ILE A 609 15.41 28.79 -43.39
CA ILE A 609 15.01 27.51 -42.73
C ILE A 609 13.55 27.17 -43.10
N VAL A 610 12.66 28.16 -43.06
CA VAL A 610 11.24 27.98 -43.32
C VAL A 610 10.96 27.89 -44.83
N SER A 611 10.05 27.02 -45.25
CA SER A 611 9.58 26.97 -46.63
C SER A 611 9.07 28.36 -47.06
N PRO A 612 9.50 28.91 -48.21
CA PRO A 612 9.16 30.28 -48.63
C PRO A 612 7.66 30.60 -48.70
N GLU A 613 6.83 29.57 -48.89
CA GLU A 613 5.37 29.72 -48.99
C GLU A 613 4.70 29.89 -47.61
N GLU A 614 5.39 29.52 -46.54
CA GLU A 614 4.87 29.50 -45.14
C GLU A 614 5.51 30.57 -44.26
N LEU A 615 6.54 31.26 -44.75
CA LEU A 615 7.37 32.18 -43.96
C LEU A 615 6.55 33.26 -43.24
N ASP A 616 5.73 33.99 -43.96
CA ASP A 616 4.91 35.10 -43.41
C ASP A 616 3.99 34.59 -42.27
N GLN A 617 3.38 33.42 -42.47
CA GLN A 617 2.49 32.81 -41.48
C GLN A 617 3.25 32.33 -40.23
N VAL A 618 4.43 31.81 -40.42
CA VAL A 618 5.31 31.33 -39.31
C VAL A 618 5.78 32.51 -38.48
N GLU A 619 6.29 33.57 -39.09
CA GLU A 619 6.72 34.81 -38.42
C GLU A 619 5.58 35.45 -37.62
N GLU A 620 4.37 35.52 -38.21
CA GLU A 620 3.18 36.06 -37.53
C GLU A 620 2.79 35.19 -36.31
N SER A 621 2.87 33.85 -36.47
CA SER A 621 2.57 32.90 -35.37
C SER A 621 3.57 33.02 -34.23
N ILE A 622 4.87 33.10 -34.51
CA ILE A 622 5.92 33.29 -33.51
C ILE A 622 5.70 34.62 -32.77
N ALA A 623 5.52 35.71 -33.49
CA ALA A 623 5.31 37.05 -32.92
C ALA A 623 4.06 37.10 -32.00
N GLN A 624 2.98 36.42 -32.38
CA GLN A 624 1.77 36.35 -31.57
C GLN A 624 1.96 35.52 -30.33
N GLN A 625 2.62 34.36 -30.45
CA GLN A 625 2.84 33.47 -29.31
C GLN A 625 3.76 34.08 -28.26
N ILE A 626 4.83 34.76 -28.67
CA ILE A 626 5.74 35.48 -27.74
C ILE A 626 5.00 36.57 -26.98
N LYS A 627 4.09 37.29 -27.66
CA LYS A 627 3.28 38.35 -27.06
C LYS A 627 2.29 37.82 -26.04
N ASP A 628 1.75 36.61 -26.26
CA ASP A 628 0.69 36.02 -25.48
C ASP A 628 1.22 35.11 -24.35
N HIS A 629 2.49 34.68 -24.40
CA HIS A 629 3.09 33.73 -23.39
C HIS A 629 3.98 34.44 -22.41
N TYR A 630 3.76 34.16 -21.11
CA TYR A 630 4.52 34.70 -19.95
C TYR A 630 6.04 34.43 -20.02
N ARG A 631 6.50 33.45 -20.83
CA ARG A 631 7.91 32.99 -20.90
C ARG A 631 8.57 33.24 -22.25
N GLU A 632 7.99 34.00 -23.13
CA GLU A 632 8.56 34.32 -24.45
C GLU A 632 8.96 33.07 -25.26
N MET A 633 8.16 31.98 -25.12
CA MET A 633 8.31 30.73 -25.85
C MET A 633 7.30 30.62 -26.98
N ASP A 634 7.73 30.01 -28.07
CA ASP A 634 6.87 29.70 -29.21
C ASP A 634 6.92 28.20 -29.57
N PHE A 635 5.86 27.79 -30.27
CA PHE A 635 5.69 26.45 -30.79
C PHE A 635 5.03 26.51 -32.11
N VAL A 636 5.77 26.28 -33.19
CA VAL A 636 5.27 26.45 -34.55
C VAL A 636 5.56 25.21 -35.39
N LYS A 637 4.64 24.90 -36.30
CA LYS A 637 4.81 23.82 -37.29
C LYS A 637 4.90 24.40 -38.67
N TYR A 638 5.91 23.98 -39.42
CA TYR A 638 6.13 24.38 -40.79
C TYR A 638 6.91 23.31 -41.56
N HIS A 639 7.22 23.57 -42.84
CA HIS A 639 8.04 22.72 -43.67
C HIS A 639 9.41 23.34 -43.90
N ILE A 640 10.44 22.51 -43.75
CA ILE A 640 11.77 22.83 -44.25
C ILE A 640 11.95 22.26 -45.64
N VAL A 641 12.89 22.83 -46.43
CA VAL A 641 13.23 22.34 -47.76
C VAL A 641 14.65 21.75 -47.70
N ARG A 642 14.76 20.46 -47.92
CA ARG A 642 16.07 19.74 -47.95
C ARG A 642 16.86 20.09 -49.23
N LYS A 643 18.16 19.74 -49.21
CA LYS A 643 19.08 19.87 -50.34
C LYS A 643 18.54 19.26 -51.66
N ASP A 644 17.81 18.17 -51.57
CA ASP A 644 17.22 17.46 -52.70
C ASP A 644 15.86 18.07 -53.15
N GLY A 645 15.41 19.15 -52.51
CA GLY A 645 14.12 19.80 -52.76
C GLY A 645 12.93 19.16 -52.07
N THR A 646 13.12 18.13 -51.23
CA THR A 646 12.06 17.47 -50.50
C THR A 646 11.56 18.39 -49.38
N LYS A 647 10.24 18.58 -49.25
CA LYS A 647 9.62 19.28 -48.14
C LYS A 647 9.36 18.33 -47.01
N VAL A 648 9.85 18.65 -45.79
CA VAL A 648 9.71 17.86 -44.60
C VAL A 648 9.00 18.66 -43.52
N PRO A 649 7.91 18.13 -42.92
CA PRO A 649 7.22 18.82 -41.86
C PRO A 649 8.06 18.75 -40.58
N VAL A 650 8.20 19.89 -39.91
CA VAL A 650 8.97 20.02 -38.69
C VAL A 650 8.14 20.75 -37.61
N VAL A 651 8.57 20.52 -36.38
CA VAL A 651 8.06 21.21 -35.20
C VAL A 651 9.19 22.04 -34.62
N ASP A 652 8.95 23.30 -34.45
CA ASP A 652 9.86 24.30 -33.90
C ASP A 652 9.45 24.64 -32.47
N TYR A 653 10.41 24.55 -31.56
CA TYR A 653 10.30 25.01 -30.18
C TYR A 653 11.29 26.14 -29.96
N GLY A 654 10.83 27.38 -29.96
CA GLY A 654 11.64 28.54 -29.77
C GLY A 654 11.52 29.17 -28.40
N HIS A 655 12.58 29.82 -27.94
CA HIS A 655 12.63 30.63 -26.74
C HIS A 655 13.38 31.93 -27.01
N LEU A 656 12.74 33.06 -26.77
CA LEU A 656 13.37 34.38 -26.89
C LEU A 656 14.13 34.69 -25.57
N ALA A 657 15.41 34.98 -25.67
CA ALA A 657 16.23 35.39 -24.56
C ALA A 657 16.84 36.78 -24.79
N HIS A 658 16.85 37.60 -23.76
CA HIS A 658 17.50 38.91 -23.77
C HIS A 658 18.89 38.85 -23.18
N GLN A 659 19.93 38.82 -24.02
CA GLN A 659 21.32 38.72 -23.62
C GLN A 659 22.16 39.91 -24.12
N ASP A 660 22.87 40.59 -23.22
CA ASP A 660 23.80 41.69 -23.54
C ASP A 660 23.22 42.78 -24.43
N GLY A 661 21.87 43.03 -24.31
CA GLY A 661 21.17 44.05 -25.06
C GLY A 661 20.76 43.56 -26.50
N LYS A 662 20.87 42.30 -26.78
CA LYS A 662 20.38 41.62 -27.97
C LYS A 662 19.26 40.65 -27.64
N ASP A 663 18.33 40.53 -28.55
CA ASP A 663 17.24 39.58 -28.50
C ASP A 663 17.61 38.39 -29.38
N ILE A 664 17.76 37.19 -28.77
CA ILE A 664 18.20 35.99 -29.45
C ILE A 664 17.17 34.88 -29.25
N PHE A 665 16.76 34.25 -30.35
CA PHE A 665 16.00 33.02 -30.31
C PHE A 665 16.89 31.81 -30.22
N TYR A 666 16.55 30.90 -29.32
CA TYR A 666 17.12 29.57 -29.23
C TYR A 666 16.06 28.55 -29.66
N VAL A 667 16.32 27.78 -30.67
CA VAL A 667 15.35 26.91 -31.34
C VAL A 667 15.79 25.48 -31.36
N PHE A 668 14.84 24.59 -31.05
CA PHE A 668 14.94 23.14 -31.26
C PHE A 668 13.97 22.73 -32.37
N LEU A 669 14.49 22.06 -33.40
CA LEU A 669 13.74 21.64 -34.56
C LEU A 669 13.67 20.11 -34.62
N TYR A 670 12.47 19.56 -34.83
CA TYR A 670 12.25 18.13 -34.97
C TYR A 670 11.42 17.82 -36.20
N GLU A 671 11.74 16.70 -36.89
CA GLU A 671 10.88 16.20 -37.97
C GLU A 671 9.57 15.65 -37.41
N GLU A 672 8.44 16.05 -37.94
CA GLU A 672 7.16 15.45 -37.61
C GLU A 672 7.05 14.10 -38.33
N GLU A 673 7.20 12.99 -37.57
CA GLU A 673 7.05 11.65 -38.14
C GLU A 673 5.65 11.45 -38.72
N ASN A 674 5.61 11.17 -40.02
CA ASN A 674 4.39 10.74 -40.70
C ASN A 674 3.91 9.41 -40.10
N GLN A 675 2.90 9.43 -39.24
CA GLN A 675 2.15 8.23 -38.87
C GLN A 675 1.48 7.64 -40.13
N LYS A 676 2.21 6.83 -40.87
CA LYS A 676 1.61 5.83 -41.76
C LYS A 676 1.36 4.59 -40.91
N GLN A 677 0.09 4.41 -40.57
CA GLN A 677 -0.63 3.17 -40.31
C GLN A 677 0.25 1.89 -40.25
N GLN A 678 0.37 1.33 -39.05
CA GLN A 678 0.28 -0.13 -38.87
C GLN A 678 -0.64 -0.44 -37.67
#